data_1d42ac2889dc85aae584be5d7d8f5b14
#
_entry.id   1d42ac2889dc85aae584be5d7d8f5b14
#
_cell.length_a   1.000
_cell.length_b   1.000
_cell.length_c   1.000
_cell.angle_alpha   90.00
_cell.angle_beta   90.00
_cell.angle_gamma   90.00
#
_symmetry.space_group_name_H-M   'P 1'
#
loop_
_entity.id
_entity.type
_entity.pdbx_description
1 polymer ?
#
loop_
_entity_poly.entity_id
_entity_poly.type
_entity_poly.pdbx_seq_one_letter_code
_entity_poly.pdbx_strand_id
1 'polypeptide(L)'
;MCGICGYVGPPDVAVDPDSGRVMRDSLRHRGPDGAGEASLQPLDGANDLCGWLGHRRLKIIDLTPAAHQPMANEDGSVLLSYNGEVYNFRELRRELERRGFRFRSSGDTEVVLRAYEAFGDDFVRRLDGMFAVALWDARKARLLLARDRVGKKPLFYADLGDRIAFASELKSLLLCPWVPRRMDVKRLPEYLTFGYVPAPHTFYEQIRQVPPAALVAFDREGLTGPREYWDPLPGQPDVPAGDAAPRVAELLRAATRRRMVSDVPLGALLSGGIDSSIVVGLMSEASAEPVHTFSIGFPDEPSFDERAPARLVADHFGTRHTEFAVQLDAVALMDRLLWHHDQPYADSSAIPTYIVSRLARQHVTVVLNGDGGDEVFGGYDRFVAAALSRRLSPLVARAARGATGALPRDHGYYSLRRRAERFLELAEAPVIDRYQSWIAVANRELLHELLAPRRRELGTPSGVEASMRIQYERASHLPPLDQILFANMKTYLPDDLAVKMDRMSMAHSLEARSPFLDTALIEYAARIPARGKVGVRRLKPVLRRAFGPLLPEAVWNRRKHGFGVPMGSWMRGELGSMFADEVLVFGARVGDFIDTGVAARLWEEHRRGEREHGFRLWTLLTLERWLRALERPLPPEPPPEGGGVEAGVRSLA
;
A
#
# COMPACT_ATOMS: atom_id res chain seq x y z
N MET A 1 4.56 13.74 -5.99
CA MET A 1 4.23 13.40 -4.58
C MET A 1 5.30 13.89 -3.65
N CYS A 2 5.00 14.02 -2.35
CA CYS A 2 5.80 14.80 -1.44
C CYS A 2 6.11 14.02 -0.15
N GLY A 3 6.98 14.56 0.69
CA GLY A 3 7.17 14.17 2.08
C GLY A 3 6.71 15.29 3.00
N ILE A 4 5.85 14.99 3.97
CA ILE A 4 5.42 15.95 4.99
C ILE A 4 5.82 15.46 6.37
N CYS A 5 6.19 16.39 7.25
CA CYS A 5 6.48 16.12 8.65
C CYS A 5 6.27 17.37 9.49
N GLY A 6 6.18 17.20 10.79
CA GLY A 6 6.06 18.33 11.71
C GLY A 6 5.72 17.88 13.12
N TYR A 7 5.56 18.86 13.99
CA TYR A 7 5.19 18.67 15.37
C TYR A 7 4.47 19.90 15.94
N VAL A 8 3.66 19.66 16.96
CA VAL A 8 2.98 20.69 17.76
C VAL A 8 3.04 20.29 19.24
N GLY A 9 3.25 21.24 20.13
CA GLY A 9 3.26 21.05 21.56
C GLY A 9 3.47 22.35 22.32
N PRO A 10 3.62 22.32 23.67
CA PRO A 10 3.91 23.50 24.45
C PRO A 10 5.29 24.10 24.08
N PRO A 11 5.55 25.40 24.41
CA PRO A 11 6.75 26.11 23.97
C PRO A 11 8.08 25.51 24.42
N ASP A 12 8.09 24.82 25.56
CA ASP A 12 9.28 24.11 26.11
C ASP A 12 9.65 22.87 25.26
N VAL A 13 8.75 22.45 24.38
CA VAL A 13 8.91 21.33 23.43
C VAL A 13 9.42 21.80 22.09
N ALA A 14 9.60 23.10 21.90
CA ALA A 14 10.14 23.66 20.66
C ALA A 14 11.41 22.89 20.27
N VAL A 15 11.24 21.94 19.36
CA VAL A 15 12.36 21.21 18.78
C VAL A 15 13.22 22.26 18.08
N ASP A 16 14.51 22.20 18.33
CA ASP A 16 15.47 22.99 17.54
C ASP A 16 15.12 22.87 16.04
N PRO A 17 15.03 23.99 15.30
CA PRO A 17 14.74 23.99 13.86
C PRO A 17 15.64 23.02 13.07
N ASP A 18 16.87 22.79 13.51
CA ASP A 18 17.78 21.83 12.87
C ASP A 18 17.28 20.39 13.00
N SER A 19 16.71 20.02 14.14
CA SER A 19 16.05 18.71 14.30
C SER A 19 14.83 18.57 13.38
N GLY A 20 14.03 19.63 13.21
CA GLY A 20 12.94 19.67 12.23
C GLY A 20 13.45 19.47 10.79
N ARG A 21 14.56 20.12 10.43
CA ARG A 21 15.19 19.96 9.12
C ARG A 21 15.70 18.54 8.88
N VAL A 22 16.27 17.90 9.89
CA VAL A 22 16.70 16.50 9.82
C VAL A 22 15.50 15.58 9.57
N MET A 23 14.38 15.78 10.27
CA MET A 23 13.11 15.06 9.97
C MET A 23 12.66 15.25 8.53
N ARG A 24 12.62 16.50 8.05
CA ARG A 24 12.21 16.83 6.67
C ARG A 24 13.14 16.19 5.64
N ASP A 25 14.45 16.29 5.83
CA ASP A 25 15.43 15.89 4.83
C ASP A 25 15.61 14.38 4.75
N SER A 26 15.21 13.61 5.79
CA SER A 26 15.05 12.16 5.73
C SER A 26 14.00 11.70 4.69
N LEU A 27 13.12 12.61 4.23
CA LEU A 27 12.10 12.39 3.22
C LEU A 27 12.51 12.85 1.81
N ARG A 28 13.80 13.15 1.59
CA ARG A 28 14.30 13.71 0.32
C ARG A 28 13.99 12.83 -0.90
N HIS A 29 14.07 11.51 -0.74
CA HIS A 29 13.74 10.54 -1.80
C HIS A 29 12.28 10.67 -2.29
N ARG A 30 11.34 11.13 -1.44
CA ARG A 30 9.96 11.37 -1.83
C ARG A 30 9.80 12.67 -2.64
N GLY A 31 10.54 13.71 -2.27
CA GLY A 31 10.44 15.04 -2.88
C GLY A 31 11.79 15.71 -3.08
N PRO A 32 12.51 15.37 -4.17
CA PRO A 32 13.84 15.90 -4.42
C PRO A 32 13.86 17.36 -4.91
N ASP A 33 12.73 17.86 -5.45
CA ASP A 33 12.69 19.09 -6.25
C ASP A 33 12.55 20.37 -5.43
N GLY A 34 12.34 20.26 -4.11
CA GLY A 34 12.25 21.42 -3.23
C GLY A 34 12.09 21.04 -1.76
N ALA A 35 12.45 21.98 -0.89
CA ALA A 35 12.26 21.89 0.55
C ALA A 35 11.61 23.17 1.06
N GLY A 36 10.69 23.04 2.03
CA GLY A 36 10.06 24.18 2.68
C GLY A 36 9.82 23.90 4.15
N GLU A 37 9.66 24.95 4.92
CA GLU A 37 9.38 24.90 6.36
C GLU A 37 8.58 26.11 6.82
N ALA A 38 7.83 25.95 7.90
CA ALA A 38 7.10 27.04 8.55
C ALA A 38 6.99 26.80 10.05
N SER A 39 7.17 27.86 10.85
CA SER A 39 6.88 27.86 12.28
C SER A 39 5.39 28.06 12.53
N LEU A 40 4.86 27.42 13.55
CA LEU A 40 3.45 27.44 13.93
C LEU A 40 3.28 28.20 15.24
N GLN A 41 2.33 29.15 15.27
CA GLN A 41 1.92 29.87 16.46
C GLN A 41 0.43 30.21 16.40
N PRO A 42 -0.29 30.25 17.53
CA PRO A 42 -1.66 30.76 17.59
C PRO A 42 -1.73 32.25 17.32
N LEU A 43 -2.85 32.74 16.80
CA LEU A 43 -3.10 34.18 16.56
C LEU A 43 -3.65 34.94 17.77
N ASP A 44 -4.16 34.25 18.78
CA ASP A 44 -4.75 34.85 19.98
C ASP A 44 -3.71 35.42 20.96
N GLY A 45 -2.43 35.30 20.63
CA GLY A 45 -1.31 35.73 21.48
C GLY A 45 -1.03 34.84 22.67
N ALA A 46 -1.80 33.75 22.88
CA ALA A 46 -1.47 32.71 23.84
C ALA A 46 -0.26 31.94 23.31
N ASN A 47 0.82 31.97 24.05
CA ASN A 47 2.05 31.24 23.70
C ASN A 47 2.05 29.87 24.38
N ASP A 48 0.94 29.12 24.25
CA ASP A 48 0.70 27.83 24.90
C ASP A 48 0.88 26.62 23.95
N LEU A 49 0.78 26.84 22.64
CA LEU A 49 1.11 25.86 21.63
C LEU A 49 2.04 26.48 20.58
N CYS A 50 3.06 25.74 20.21
CA CYS A 50 3.94 26.08 19.10
C CYS A 50 4.28 24.83 18.30
N GLY A 51 4.85 25.00 17.12
CA GLY A 51 5.22 23.87 16.32
C GLY A 51 5.97 24.24 15.05
N TRP A 52 6.11 23.27 14.20
CA TRP A 52 6.84 23.38 12.96
C TRP A 52 6.28 22.44 11.88
N LEU A 53 6.20 22.92 10.65
CA LEU A 53 5.88 22.12 9.46
C LEU A 53 7.07 22.03 8.54
N GLY A 54 7.36 20.84 8.04
CA GLY A 54 8.34 20.56 7.01
C GLY A 54 7.72 19.92 5.77
N HIS A 55 8.28 20.25 4.62
CA HIS A 55 7.83 19.73 3.33
C HIS A 55 9.00 19.40 2.40
N ARG A 56 8.95 18.23 1.75
CA ARG A 56 9.80 17.86 0.60
C ARG A 56 8.92 17.70 -0.62
N ARG A 57 9.20 18.48 -1.69
CA ARG A 57 8.34 18.57 -2.88
C ARG A 57 8.86 17.74 -4.04
N LEU A 58 7.98 16.94 -4.64
CA LEU A 58 8.09 16.44 -6.01
C LEU A 58 7.14 17.28 -6.88
N LYS A 59 7.67 17.97 -7.87
CA LYS A 59 6.91 18.86 -8.75
C LYS A 59 6.21 18.04 -9.83
N ILE A 60 4.87 18.07 -9.88
CA ILE A 60 4.06 17.35 -10.87
C ILE A 60 3.03 18.27 -11.51
N ILE A 61 2.26 19.02 -10.72
CA ILE A 61 1.35 20.06 -11.18
C ILE A 61 1.83 21.40 -10.64
N ASP A 62 1.78 22.44 -11.48
CA ASP A 62 2.31 23.77 -11.20
C ASP A 62 3.79 23.75 -10.77
N LEU A 63 4.68 23.73 -11.75
CA LEU A 63 6.13 23.66 -11.51
C LEU A 63 6.73 24.95 -10.95
N THR A 64 5.91 26.00 -10.80
CA THR A 64 6.33 27.34 -10.36
C THR A 64 6.53 27.45 -8.84
N PRO A 65 7.20 28.51 -8.36
CA PRO A 65 7.29 28.80 -6.93
C PRO A 65 5.94 29.09 -6.24
N ALA A 66 4.90 29.45 -6.98
CA ALA A 66 3.56 29.72 -6.43
C ALA A 66 2.93 28.51 -5.74
N ALA A 67 3.35 27.29 -6.14
CA ALA A 67 2.92 26.03 -5.51
C ALA A 67 3.89 25.53 -4.44
N HIS A 68 4.72 26.40 -3.85
CA HIS A 68 5.62 26.03 -2.76
C HIS A 68 4.83 25.66 -1.49
N GLN A 69 5.40 24.78 -0.67
CA GLN A 69 4.79 24.30 0.57
C GLN A 69 5.82 24.30 1.72
N PRO A 70 5.41 24.53 2.99
CA PRO A 70 4.03 24.76 3.44
C PRO A 70 3.42 26.00 2.80
N MET A 71 2.13 25.91 2.40
CA MET A 71 1.41 27.00 1.72
C MET A 71 0.53 27.74 2.74
N ALA A 72 0.63 29.08 2.76
CA ALA A 72 -0.20 29.94 3.58
C ALA A 72 -1.40 30.47 2.79
N ASN A 73 -2.53 30.68 3.47
CA ASN A 73 -3.63 31.49 2.96
C ASN A 73 -3.25 33.00 2.92
N GLU A 74 -4.18 33.88 2.56
CA GLU A 74 -3.88 35.31 2.33
C GLU A 74 -3.41 36.06 3.58
N ASP A 75 -4.01 35.77 4.73
CA ASP A 75 -3.70 36.39 6.02
C ASP A 75 -2.67 35.62 6.87
N GLY A 76 -2.16 34.49 6.36
CA GLY A 76 -1.20 33.65 7.06
C GLY A 76 -1.78 32.83 8.22
N SER A 77 -3.10 32.88 8.43
CA SER A 77 -3.76 32.19 9.56
C SER A 77 -3.91 30.69 9.36
N VAL A 78 -3.82 30.21 8.13
CA VAL A 78 -3.88 28.78 7.79
C VAL A 78 -2.65 28.38 7.00
N LEU A 79 -1.95 27.35 7.47
CA LEU A 79 -0.78 26.76 6.81
C LEU A 79 -1.08 25.31 6.43
N LEU A 80 -0.75 24.94 5.19
CA LEU A 80 -0.96 23.62 4.63
C LEU A 80 0.35 22.98 4.19
N SER A 81 0.64 21.76 4.67
CA SER A 81 1.61 20.84 4.09
C SER A 81 0.86 19.61 3.56
N TYR A 82 0.99 19.34 2.27
CA TYR A 82 0.14 18.39 1.54
C TYR A 82 0.99 17.46 0.68
N ASN A 83 0.78 16.16 0.85
CA ASN A 83 1.36 15.11 0.02
C ASN A 83 0.24 14.41 -0.73
N GLY A 84 0.04 14.72 -2.00
CA GLY A 84 -1.04 14.09 -2.74
C GLY A 84 -1.30 14.67 -4.11
N GLU A 85 -2.46 14.26 -4.65
CA GLU A 85 -3.03 14.71 -5.90
C GLU A 85 -4.57 14.68 -5.80
N VAL A 86 -5.23 15.83 -5.97
CA VAL A 86 -6.68 15.96 -5.98
C VAL A 86 -7.18 16.07 -7.42
N TYR A 87 -7.71 14.98 -7.96
CA TYR A 87 -8.06 14.85 -9.38
C TYR A 87 -9.24 15.74 -9.82
N ASN A 88 -10.12 16.13 -8.92
CA ASN A 88 -11.24 17.04 -9.17
C ASN A 88 -10.91 18.50 -8.84
N PHE A 89 -9.63 18.87 -8.75
CA PHE A 89 -9.23 20.22 -8.36
C PHE A 89 -9.76 21.33 -9.29
N ARG A 90 -9.90 21.05 -10.59
CA ARG A 90 -10.39 22.05 -11.55
C ARG A 90 -11.88 22.36 -11.35
N GLU A 91 -12.69 21.36 -11.05
CA GLU A 91 -14.11 21.50 -10.73
C GLU A 91 -14.29 22.23 -9.40
N LEU A 92 -13.54 21.82 -8.39
CA LEU A 92 -13.57 22.40 -7.06
C LEU A 92 -13.09 23.86 -7.09
N ARG A 93 -12.04 24.17 -7.87
CA ARG A 93 -11.57 25.53 -8.10
C ARG A 93 -12.67 26.44 -8.65
N ARG A 94 -13.39 26.00 -9.69
CA ARG A 94 -14.51 26.79 -10.27
C ARG A 94 -15.65 27.01 -9.26
N GLU A 95 -15.91 26.04 -8.37
CA GLU A 95 -16.88 26.20 -7.29
C GLU A 95 -16.40 27.27 -6.29
N LEU A 96 -15.14 27.23 -5.88
CA LEU A 96 -14.53 28.17 -4.94
C LEU A 96 -14.43 29.60 -5.54
N GLU A 97 -14.08 29.72 -6.82
CA GLU A 97 -14.07 31.01 -7.53
C GLU A 97 -15.47 31.68 -7.55
N ARG A 98 -16.55 30.88 -7.75
CA ARG A 98 -17.94 31.38 -7.65
C ARG A 98 -18.32 31.81 -6.23
N ARG A 99 -17.61 31.33 -5.20
CA ARG A 99 -17.76 31.77 -3.80
C ARG A 99 -16.87 32.99 -3.45
N GLY A 100 -16.11 33.52 -4.42
CA GLY A 100 -15.29 34.69 -4.25
C GLY A 100 -13.82 34.44 -3.89
N PHE A 101 -13.39 33.17 -3.80
CA PHE A 101 -11.98 32.85 -3.56
C PHE A 101 -11.11 33.18 -4.79
N ARG A 102 -9.92 33.71 -4.53
CA ARG A 102 -8.91 33.99 -5.56
C ARG A 102 -7.77 33.00 -5.43
N PHE A 103 -7.11 32.71 -6.55
CA PHE A 103 -6.00 31.76 -6.63
C PHE A 103 -4.76 32.42 -7.21
N ARG A 104 -3.58 32.08 -6.67
CA ARG A 104 -2.27 32.56 -7.12
C ARG A 104 -1.52 31.48 -7.90
N SER A 105 -1.85 30.20 -7.67
CA SER A 105 -1.25 29.02 -8.30
C SER A 105 -2.24 28.34 -9.24
N SER A 106 -1.75 27.50 -10.14
CA SER A 106 -2.58 26.67 -11.02
C SER A 106 -2.75 25.24 -10.49
N GLY A 107 -2.06 24.88 -9.40
CA GLY A 107 -2.04 23.55 -8.81
C GLY A 107 -3.25 23.22 -7.93
N ASP A 108 -3.29 21.98 -7.50
CA ASP A 108 -4.32 21.44 -6.60
C ASP A 108 -4.09 21.82 -5.12
N THR A 109 -2.85 22.05 -4.71
CA THR A 109 -2.50 22.40 -3.31
C THR A 109 -3.28 23.61 -2.80
N GLU A 110 -3.34 24.70 -3.57
CA GLU A 110 -4.09 25.88 -3.18
C GLU A 110 -5.60 25.61 -3.14
N VAL A 111 -6.10 24.74 -4.01
CA VAL A 111 -7.50 24.31 -4.00
C VAL A 111 -7.84 23.57 -2.71
N VAL A 112 -6.95 22.71 -2.20
CA VAL A 112 -7.12 22.05 -0.89
C VAL A 112 -7.16 23.08 0.24
N LEU A 113 -6.26 24.06 0.25
CA LEU A 113 -6.21 25.15 1.24
C LEU A 113 -7.51 25.96 1.24
N ARG A 114 -7.97 26.43 0.07
CA ARG A 114 -9.20 27.21 -0.09
C ARG A 114 -10.46 26.39 0.24
N ALA A 115 -10.43 25.06 -0.04
CA ALA A 115 -11.53 24.20 0.34
C ALA A 115 -11.67 24.11 1.87
N TYR A 116 -10.56 24.06 2.63
CA TYR A 116 -10.63 24.14 4.09
C TYR A 116 -11.21 25.47 4.58
N GLU A 117 -10.80 26.59 4.01
CA GLU A 117 -11.35 27.89 4.36
C GLU A 117 -12.87 27.98 4.09
N ALA A 118 -13.33 27.36 3.00
CA ALA A 118 -14.73 27.39 2.60
C ALA A 118 -15.64 26.43 3.35
N PHE A 119 -15.13 25.25 3.75
CA PHE A 119 -15.95 24.13 4.24
C PHE A 119 -15.51 23.61 5.63
N GLY A 120 -14.46 24.17 6.23
CA GLY A 120 -13.90 23.66 7.48
C GLY A 120 -13.47 22.19 7.33
N ASP A 121 -13.66 21.39 8.37
CA ASP A 121 -13.25 19.97 8.40
C ASP A 121 -13.94 19.11 7.31
N ASP A 122 -15.09 19.52 6.80
CA ASP A 122 -15.80 18.78 5.74
C ASP A 122 -15.16 18.92 4.36
N PHE A 123 -14.10 19.75 4.22
CA PHE A 123 -13.34 19.88 2.96
C PHE A 123 -12.87 18.53 2.42
N VAL A 124 -12.44 17.59 3.28
CA VAL A 124 -11.96 16.26 2.89
C VAL A 124 -12.99 15.43 2.13
N ARG A 125 -14.29 15.66 2.40
CA ARG A 125 -15.39 15.00 1.68
C ARG A 125 -15.53 15.47 0.24
N ARG A 126 -15.05 16.69 -0.05
CA ARG A 126 -15.06 17.32 -1.38
C ARG A 126 -13.88 16.90 -2.26
N LEU A 127 -12.79 16.43 -1.66
CA LEU A 127 -11.59 16.02 -2.37
C LEU A 127 -11.79 14.64 -3.01
N ASP A 128 -11.57 14.51 -4.31
CA ASP A 128 -11.44 13.21 -5.00
C ASP A 128 -9.99 13.03 -5.41
N GLY A 129 -9.26 12.21 -4.65
CA GLY A 129 -7.82 12.07 -4.84
C GLY A 129 -7.15 11.13 -3.87
N MET A 130 -5.83 11.13 -3.92
CA MET A 130 -4.94 10.46 -2.98
C MET A 130 -4.17 11.52 -2.21
N PHE A 131 -4.24 11.51 -0.89
CA PHE A 131 -3.61 12.57 -0.10
C PHE A 131 -3.31 12.21 1.35
N ALA A 132 -2.27 12.87 1.87
CA ALA A 132 -2.03 13.09 3.28
C ALA A 132 -1.90 14.61 3.50
N VAL A 133 -2.66 15.14 4.44
CA VAL A 133 -2.76 16.57 4.76
C VAL A 133 -2.29 16.78 6.19
N ALA A 134 -1.46 17.80 6.39
CA ALA A 134 -1.20 18.42 7.68
C ALA A 134 -1.52 19.92 7.55
N LEU A 135 -2.50 20.38 8.30
CA LEU A 135 -3.02 21.74 8.24
C LEU A 135 -3.01 22.34 9.64
N TRP A 136 -2.39 23.50 9.78
CA TRP A 136 -2.44 24.33 10.97
C TRP A 136 -3.41 25.48 10.79
N ASP A 137 -4.40 25.59 11.68
CA ASP A 137 -5.29 26.76 11.78
C ASP A 137 -4.91 27.55 13.04
N ALA A 138 -4.20 28.64 12.86
CA ALA A 138 -3.70 29.50 13.94
C ALA A 138 -4.83 30.21 14.70
N ARG A 139 -5.99 30.40 14.08
CA ARG A 139 -7.20 30.98 14.72
C ARG A 139 -7.78 30.04 15.76
N LYS A 140 -7.64 28.73 15.54
CA LYS A 140 -8.14 27.67 16.44
C LYS A 140 -7.03 27.06 17.31
N ALA A 141 -5.76 27.48 17.11
CA ALA A 141 -4.59 26.82 17.66
C ALA A 141 -4.65 25.30 17.47
N ARG A 142 -4.88 24.84 16.23
CA ARG A 142 -5.23 23.45 15.94
C ARG A 142 -4.46 22.90 14.75
N LEU A 143 -3.84 21.73 14.93
CA LEU A 143 -3.31 20.89 13.89
C LEU A 143 -4.39 19.91 13.44
N LEU A 144 -4.62 19.80 12.13
CA LEU A 144 -5.50 18.81 11.52
C LEU A 144 -4.68 17.89 10.60
N LEU A 145 -4.75 16.60 10.85
CA LEU A 145 -4.18 15.55 10.00
C LEU A 145 -5.30 14.81 9.28
N ALA A 146 -5.18 14.63 7.96
CA ALA A 146 -6.17 13.92 7.16
C ALA A 146 -5.54 12.97 6.18
N ARG A 147 -6.15 11.79 5.98
CA ARG A 147 -5.69 10.77 5.03
C ARG A 147 -6.79 10.41 4.03
N ASP A 148 -6.41 10.13 2.79
CA ASP A 148 -7.33 9.82 1.71
C ASP A 148 -8.19 8.57 1.96
N ARG A 149 -9.25 8.41 1.16
CA ARG A 149 -10.30 7.39 1.32
C ARG A 149 -9.81 5.96 1.37
N VAL A 150 -8.78 5.63 0.62
CA VAL A 150 -8.23 4.26 0.53
C VAL A 150 -6.85 4.14 1.20
N GLY A 151 -6.37 5.23 1.84
CA GLY A 151 -5.10 5.25 2.53
C GLY A 151 -3.89 5.14 1.61
N LYS A 152 -4.00 5.63 0.37
CA LYS A 152 -2.92 5.52 -0.61
C LYS A 152 -1.68 6.33 -0.22
N LYS A 153 -1.87 7.48 0.46
CA LYS A 153 -0.75 8.26 0.99
C LYS A 153 -0.51 7.94 2.45
N PRO A 154 0.75 7.67 2.84
CA PRO A 154 1.08 7.36 4.21
C PRO A 154 1.03 8.61 5.09
N LEU A 155 0.54 8.45 6.31
CA LEU A 155 0.55 9.47 7.35
C LEU A 155 0.57 8.82 8.73
N PHE A 156 1.64 9.09 9.48
CA PHE A 156 1.86 8.57 10.82
C PHE A 156 1.89 9.70 11.83
N TYR A 157 1.54 9.42 13.08
CA TYR A 157 1.66 10.35 14.18
C TYR A 157 2.09 9.65 15.47
N ALA A 158 2.82 10.39 16.30
CA ALA A 158 3.16 10.01 17.67
C ALA A 158 2.45 10.98 18.61
N ASP A 159 1.55 10.43 19.44
CA ASP A 159 0.82 11.16 20.48
C ASP A 159 1.46 10.88 21.83
N LEU A 160 1.93 11.93 22.51
CA LEU A 160 2.55 11.87 23.82
C LEU A 160 1.76 12.67 24.88
N GLY A 161 0.49 12.94 24.59
CA GLY A 161 -0.44 13.63 25.47
C GLY A 161 -0.45 15.15 25.25
N ASP A 162 0.58 15.86 25.70
CA ASP A 162 0.70 17.31 25.56
C ASP A 162 1.33 17.76 24.22
N ARG A 163 1.80 16.80 23.41
CA ARG A 163 2.50 17.04 22.15
C ARG A 163 2.25 15.95 21.13
N ILE A 164 2.31 16.35 19.87
CA ILE A 164 2.16 15.45 18.74
C ILE A 164 3.27 15.69 17.70
N ALA A 165 3.82 14.62 17.14
CA ALA A 165 4.59 14.67 15.90
C ALA A 165 3.92 13.87 14.82
N PHE A 166 4.14 14.22 13.56
CA PHE A 166 3.62 13.48 12.41
C PHE A 166 4.62 13.45 11.26
N ALA A 167 4.53 12.44 10.41
CA ALA A 167 5.30 12.35 9.19
C ALA A 167 4.68 11.39 8.17
N SER A 168 5.10 11.54 6.91
CA SER A 168 4.80 10.58 5.84
C SER A 168 5.45 9.23 6.08
N GLU A 169 6.58 9.16 6.78
CA GLU A 169 7.35 7.94 7.03
C GLU A 169 7.82 7.86 8.48
N LEU A 170 7.89 6.63 9.01
CA LEU A 170 8.27 6.39 10.41
C LEU A 170 9.68 6.87 10.73
N LYS A 171 10.65 6.70 9.81
CA LYS A 171 12.03 7.18 10.01
C LYS A 171 12.09 8.66 10.34
N SER A 172 11.25 9.46 9.71
CA SER A 172 11.17 10.90 9.97
C SER A 172 10.64 11.19 11.37
N LEU A 173 9.60 10.47 11.83
CA LEU A 173 9.11 10.57 13.21
C LEU A 173 10.17 10.15 14.23
N LEU A 174 10.91 9.07 13.97
CA LEU A 174 11.93 8.54 14.86
C LEU A 174 13.18 9.43 14.97
N LEU A 175 13.30 10.43 14.11
CA LEU A 175 14.32 11.49 14.20
C LEU A 175 13.85 12.67 15.07
N CYS A 176 12.58 12.71 15.47
CA CYS A 176 12.10 13.68 16.46
C CYS A 176 12.64 13.29 17.86
N PRO A 177 13.38 14.19 18.56
CA PRO A 177 14.14 13.82 19.76
C PRO A 177 13.32 13.23 20.90
N TRP A 178 12.03 13.55 20.99
CA TRP A 178 11.16 13.10 22.07
C TRP A 178 10.20 11.96 21.66
N VAL A 179 10.28 11.48 20.41
CA VAL A 179 9.53 10.29 19.97
C VAL A 179 10.31 9.03 20.36
N PRO A 180 9.76 8.17 21.23
CA PRO A 180 10.49 7.00 21.69
C PRO A 180 10.57 5.93 20.61
N ARG A 181 11.75 5.30 20.51
CA ARG A 181 12.02 4.21 19.57
C ARG A 181 11.88 2.86 20.27
N ARG A 182 10.66 2.52 20.71
CA ARG A 182 10.37 1.27 21.41
C ARG A 182 9.48 0.36 20.58
N MET A 183 9.90 -0.91 20.45
CA MET A 183 9.11 -1.92 19.75
C MET A 183 7.84 -2.27 20.53
N ASP A 184 6.70 -2.28 19.86
CA ASP A 184 5.44 -2.87 20.37
C ASP A 184 5.42 -4.38 20.05
N VAL A 185 5.89 -5.18 21.01
CA VAL A 185 5.97 -6.64 20.89
C VAL A 185 4.59 -7.27 20.64
N LYS A 186 3.50 -6.61 21.07
CA LYS A 186 2.12 -7.07 20.84
C LYS A 186 1.73 -7.12 19.37
N ARG A 187 2.51 -6.46 18.49
CA ARG A 187 2.29 -6.47 17.02
C ARG A 187 2.97 -7.63 16.31
N LEU A 188 3.83 -8.35 17.02
CA LEU A 188 4.56 -9.49 16.43
C LEU A 188 3.65 -10.60 15.88
N PRO A 189 2.56 -11.03 16.56
CA PRO A 189 1.62 -11.99 16.00
C PRO A 189 0.97 -11.53 14.70
N GLU A 190 0.60 -10.24 14.59
CA GLU A 190 0.03 -9.65 13.38
C GLU A 190 1.01 -9.70 12.22
N TYR A 191 2.26 -9.28 12.46
CA TYR A 191 3.31 -9.35 11.47
C TYR A 191 3.60 -10.76 10.98
N LEU A 192 3.77 -11.71 11.89
CA LEU A 192 4.02 -13.12 11.51
C LEU A 192 2.86 -13.73 10.72
N THR A 193 1.63 -13.25 10.96
CA THR A 193 0.45 -13.72 10.23
C THR A 193 0.34 -13.08 8.84
N PHE A 194 0.51 -11.77 8.73
CA PHE A 194 0.21 -11.04 7.50
C PHE A 194 1.46 -10.62 6.70
N GLY A 195 2.63 -10.57 7.34
CA GLY A 195 3.86 -10.01 6.78
C GLY A 195 3.96 -8.48 6.96
N TYR A 196 2.99 -7.85 7.62
CA TYR A 196 2.94 -6.43 7.97
C TYR A 196 2.10 -6.21 9.23
N VAL A 197 2.15 -4.99 9.78
CA VAL A 197 1.30 -4.59 10.92
C VAL A 197 0.12 -3.78 10.39
N PRO A 198 -1.14 -4.25 10.61
CA PRO A 198 -2.32 -3.52 10.15
C PRO A 198 -2.52 -2.17 10.86
N ALA A 199 -3.05 -1.18 10.12
CA ALA A 199 -3.47 0.08 10.70
C ALA A 199 -4.54 -0.12 11.79
N PRO A 200 -4.59 0.74 12.81
CA PRO A 200 -3.80 1.95 13.02
C PRO A 200 -2.44 1.72 13.70
N HIS A 201 -2.05 0.48 13.93
CA HIS A 201 -0.84 0.15 14.65
C HIS A 201 0.42 0.25 13.78
N THR A 202 1.57 0.33 14.43
CA THR A 202 2.90 0.17 13.86
C THR A 202 3.72 -0.73 14.78
N PHE A 203 4.94 -1.11 14.39
CA PHE A 203 5.86 -1.79 15.30
C PHE A 203 6.41 -0.91 16.43
N TYR A 204 5.96 0.35 16.56
CA TYR A 204 6.39 1.27 17.61
C TYR A 204 5.23 1.59 18.55
N GLU A 205 5.45 1.51 19.89
CA GLU A 205 4.40 1.60 20.92
C GLU A 205 3.53 2.85 20.83
N GLN A 206 4.14 4.01 20.57
CA GLN A 206 3.47 5.32 20.62
C GLN A 206 3.20 5.92 19.25
N ILE A 207 3.52 5.19 18.18
CA ILE A 207 3.28 5.65 16.82
C ILE A 207 2.08 4.94 16.23
N ARG A 208 1.17 5.72 15.69
CA ARG A 208 -0.04 5.25 15.01
C ARG A 208 -0.05 5.72 13.56
N GLN A 209 -0.72 4.98 12.72
CA GLN A 209 -1.05 5.39 11.36
C GLN A 209 -2.43 6.05 11.38
N VAL A 210 -2.58 7.21 10.72
CA VAL A 210 -3.91 7.77 10.48
C VAL A 210 -4.68 6.79 9.59
N PRO A 211 -5.84 6.28 10.04
CA PRO A 211 -6.59 5.31 9.24
C PRO A 211 -7.03 5.89 7.88
N PRO A 212 -7.28 5.04 6.87
CA PRO A 212 -7.90 5.47 5.63
C PRO A 212 -9.22 6.21 5.89
N ALA A 213 -9.49 7.25 5.09
CA ALA A 213 -10.70 8.07 5.21
C ALA A 213 -10.90 8.71 6.59
N ALA A 214 -9.84 9.06 7.31
CA ALA A 214 -9.95 9.59 8.66
C ALA A 214 -9.26 10.95 8.83
N LEU A 215 -9.76 11.68 9.83
CA LEU A 215 -9.24 12.93 10.38
C LEU A 215 -8.77 12.70 11.81
N VAL A 216 -7.64 13.29 12.16
CA VAL A 216 -7.12 13.41 13.52
C VAL A 216 -6.84 14.88 13.77
N ALA A 217 -7.21 15.40 14.93
CA ALA A 217 -6.93 16.78 15.29
C ALA A 217 -6.22 16.84 16.64
N PHE A 218 -5.35 17.85 16.79
CA PHE A 218 -4.65 18.14 18.02
C PHE A 218 -4.74 19.64 18.31
N ASP A 219 -5.19 19.98 19.49
CA ASP A 219 -5.32 21.36 19.98
C ASP A 219 -4.99 21.43 21.50
N ARG A 220 -5.41 22.50 22.16
CA ARG A 220 -5.18 22.71 23.61
C ARG A 220 -5.80 21.65 24.50
N GLU A 221 -6.84 20.96 24.03
CA GLU A 221 -7.51 19.88 24.77
C GLU A 221 -6.84 18.52 24.52
N GLY A 222 -5.85 18.47 23.62
CA GLY A 222 -5.12 17.26 23.23
C GLY A 222 -5.61 16.64 21.92
N LEU A 223 -5.36 15.33 21.77
CA LEU A 223 -5.70 14.59 20.56
C LEU A 223 -7.18 14.22 20.50
N THR A 224 -7.83 14.50 19.38
CA THR A 224 -9.18 14.07 19.06
C THR A 224 -9.23 13.25 17.76
N GLY A 225 -10.04 12.20 17.72
CA GLY A 225 -10.15 11.28 16.60
C GLY A 225 -9.43 9.94 16.85
N PRO A 226 -9.24 9.08 15.83
CA PRO A 226 -9.60 9.31 14.42
C PRO A 226 -11.11 9.35 14.16
N ARG A 227 -11.56 10.29 13.33
CA ARG A 227 -12.95 10.42 12.87
C ARG A 227 -13.03 10.03 11.39
N GLU A 228 -13.74 8.94 11.09
CA GLU A 228 -13.97 8.49 9.71
C GLU A 228 -14.90 9.48 8.98
N TYR A 229 -14.51 9.93 7.76
CA TYR A 229 -15.29 10.86 6.96
C TYR A 229 -15.92 10.22 5.72
N TRP A 230 -15.53 8.99 5.38
CA TRP A 230 -16.07 8.25 4.24
C TRP A 230 -16.00 6.74 4.48
N ASP A 231 -17.05 6.03 4.07
CA ASP A 231 -17.10 4.58 4.08
C ASP A 231 -17.82 4.09 2.81
N PRO A 232 -17.23 3.18 2.01
CA PRO A 232 -17.85 2.62 0.83
C PRO A 232 -18.86 1.50 1.15
N LEU A 233 -19.16 1.23 2.43
CA LEU A 233 -20.08 0.18 2.83
C LEU A 233 -21.48 0.46 2.26
N PRO A 234 -21.97 -0.34 1.30
CA PRO A 234 -23.32 -0.14 0.76
C PRO A 234 -24.39 -0.58 1.77
N GLY A 235 -25.63 -0.12 1.58
CA GLY A 235 -26.78 -0.73 2.25
C GLY A 235 -26.94 -2.18 1.78
N GLN A 236 -27.72 -2.39 0.72
CA GLN A 236 -27.77 -3.68 0.01
C GLN A 236 -27.25 -3.46 -1.42
N PRO A 237 -26.60 -4.47 -2.02
CA PRO A 237 -26.24 -4.40 -3.43
C PRO A 237 -27.49 -4.31 -4.31
N ASP A 238 -27.70 -3.16 -4.95
CA ASP A 238 -28.91 -2.81 -5.69
C ASP A 238 -28.69 -2.68 -7.21
N VAL A 239 -27.46 -2.82 -7.68
CA VAL A 239 -27.11 -2.79 -9.11
C VAL A 239 -27.13 -4.19 -9.68
N PRO A 240 -28.03 -4.52 -10.65
CA PRO A 240 -28.03 -5.82 -11.29
C PRO A 240 -26.69 -6.08 -12.00
N ALA A 241 -26.13 -7.26 -11.78
CA ALA A 241 -24.82 -7.61 -12.35
C ALA A 241 -24.79 -7.58 -13.91
N GLY A 242 -25.97 -7.73 -14.55
CA GLY A 242 -26.13 -7.61 -16.02
C GLY A 242 -25.94 -6.20 -16.53
N ASP A 243 -26.37 -5.22 -15.76
CA ASP A 243 -26.52 -3.82 -16.20
C ASP A 243 -25.33 -2.94 -15.78
N ALA A 244 -24.43 -3.49 -14.98
CA ALA A 244 -23.32 -2.73 -14.38
C ALA A 244 -22.22 -2.30 -15.39
N ALA A 245 -22.02 -3.06 -16.46
CA ALA A 245 -20.86 -2.93 -17.34
C ALA A 245 -20.73 -1.54 -18.03
N PRO A 246 -21.81 -0.94 -18.58
CA PRO A 246 -21.70 0.37 -19.23
C PRO A 246 -21.25 1.48 -18.25
N ARG A 247 -21.81 1.50 -17.05
CA ARG A 247 -21.47 2.50 -16.03
C ARG A 247 -20.07 2.30 -15.49
N VAL A 248 -19.62 1.06 -15.29
CA VAL A 248 -18.23 0.75 -14.92
C VAL A 248 -17.26 1.26 -16.01
N ALA A 249 -17.58 1.03 -17.27
CA ALA A 249 -16.76 1.52 -18.40
C ALA A 249 -16.68 3.05 -18.42
N GLU A 250 -17.80 3.74 -18.23
CA GLU A 250 -17.86 5.21 -18.17
C GLU A 250 -17.02 5.75 -17.01
N LEU A 251 -17.23 5.23 -15.79
CA LEU A 251 -16.52 5.68 -14.58
C LEU A 251 -15.02 5.44 -14.69
N LEU A 252 -14.58 4.28 -15.17
CA LEU A 252 -13.15 3.99 -15.28
C LEU A 252 -12.47 4.82 -16.39
N ARG A 253 -13.16 5.12 -17.52
CA ARG A 253 -12.66 6.08 -18.52
C ARG A 253 -12.49 7.48 -17.92
N ALA A 254 -13.49 7.96 -17.18
CA ALA A 254 -13.41 9.25 -16.51
C ALA A 254 -12.29 9.28 -15.47
N ALA A 255 -12.14 8.22 -14.67
CA ALA A 255 -11.10 8.07 -13.67
C ALA A 255 -9.69 8.09 -14.29
N THR A 256 -9.50 7.39 -15.43
CA THR A 256 -8.22 7.35 -16.14
C THR A 256 -7.88 8.74 -16.69
N ARG A 257 -8.81 9.41 -17.37
CA ARG A 257 -8.58 10.76 -17.92
C ARG A 257 -8.18 11.77 -16.86
N ARG A 258 -8.86 11.77 -15.69
CA ARG A 258 -8.53 12.68 -14.58
C ARG A 258 -7.12 12.42 -14.05
N ARG A 259 -6.67 11.17 -14.01
CA ARG A 259 -5.35 10.77 -13.51
C ARG A 259 -4.22 10.96 -14.51
N MET A 260 -4.54 11.29 -15.78
CA MET A 260 -3.54 11.65 -16.80
C MET A 260 -3.14 13.13 -16.75
N VAL A 261 -3.80 13.97 -15.95
CA VAL A 261 -3.42 15.40 -15.78
C VAL A 261 -2.06 15.48 -15.11
N SER A 262 -1.06 16.05 -15.82
CA SER A 262 0.32 16.18 -15.34
C SER A 262 1.06 17.21 -16.16
N ASP A 263 1.90 18.04 -15.52
CA ASP A 263 2.81 18.98 -16.20
C ASP A 263 4.21 18.38 -16.43
N VAL A 264 4.37 17.07 -16.09
CA VAL A 264 5.61 16.31 -16.27
C VAL A 264 5.33 15.01 -17.04
N PRO A 265 6.37 14.35 -17.62
CA PRO A 265 6.21 13.11 -18.37
C PRO A 265 5.47 12.02 -17.58
N LEU A 266 4.51 11.37 -18.25
CA LEU A 266 3.62 10.37 -17.69
C LEU A 266 3.65 9.09 -18.52
N GLY A 267 3.57 7.91 -17.85
CA GLY A 267 3.52 6.60 -18.48
C GLY A 267 2.62 5.62 -17.71
N ALA A 268 2.78 4.32 -17.97
CA ALA A 268 2.06 3.26 -17.27
C ALA A 268 2.93 2.04 -16.99
N LEU A 269 2.68 1.38 -15.85
CA LEU A 269 3.22 0.04 -15.57
C LEU A 269 2.34 -1.01 -16.25
N LEU A 270 2.91 -1.86 -17.08
CA LEU A 270 2.20 -2.85 -17.89
C LEU A 270 2.71 -4.26 -17.62
N SER A 271 1.90 -5.09 -16.97
CA SER A 271 2.19 -6.51 -16.70
C SER A 271 1.56 -7.47 -17.71
N GLY A 272 0.78 -6.95 -18.67
CA GLY A 272 -0.06 -7.79 -19.55
C GLY A 272 -1.21 -8.49 -18.81
N GLY A 273 -1.48 -8.14 -17.55
CA GLY A 273 -2.68 -8.54 -16.82
C GLY A 273 -3.90 -7.70 -17.21
N ILE A 274 -5.11 -8.18 -16.89
CA ILE A 274 -6.38 -7.52 -17.27
C ILE A 274 -6.40 -6.05 -16.84
N ASP A 275 -6.04 -5.75 -15.59
CA ASP A 275 -6.19 -4.40 -15.02
C ASP A 275 -5.24 -3.40 -15.65
N SER A 276 -3.94 -3.72 -15.70
CA SER A 276 -2.93 -2.86 -16.34
C SER A 276 -3.22 -2.67 -17.83
N SER A 277 -3.71 -3.71 -18.50
CA SER A 277 -4.07 -3.65 -19.93
C SER A 277 -5.29 -2.76 -20.18
N ILE A 278 -6.32 -2.80 -19.30
CA ILE A 278 -7.46 -1.88 -19.38
C ILE A 278 -6.98 -0.44 -19.19
N VAL A 279 -6.15 -0.18 -18.18
CA VAL A 279 -5.63 1.18 -17.90
C VAL A 279 -4.85 1.69 -19.11
N VAL A 280 -3.94 0.90 -19.68
CA VAL A 280 -3.15 1.29 -20.87
C VAL A 280 -4.06 1.53 -22.07
N GLY A 281 -5.05 0.67 -22.32
CA GLY A 281 -6.01 0.88 -23.40
C GLY A 281 -6.80 2.19 -23.25
N LEU A 282 -7.26 2.50 -22.03
CA LEU A 282 -7.99 3.74 -21.76
C LEU A 282 -7.08 4.99 -21.84
N MET A 283 -5.80 4.86 -21.48
CA MET A 283 -4.82 5.92 -21.69
C MET A 283 -4.60 6.16 -23.18
N SER A 284 -4.47 5.10 -23.99
CA SER A 284 -4.31 5.20 -25.45
C SER A 284 -5.55 5.79 -26.13
N GLU A 285 -6.78 5.47 -25.65
CA GLU A 285 -8.00 6.15 -26.13
C GLU A 285 -8.02 7.67 -25.80
N ALA A 286 -7.33 8.08 -24.72
CA ALA A 286 -7.37 9.46 -24.23
C ALA A 286 -6.18 10.31 -24.67
N SER A 287 -5.13 9.72 -25.22
CA SER A 287 -3.88 10.38 -25.62
C SER A 287 -3.78 10.49 -27.14
N ALA A 288 -3.29 11.62 -27.63
CA ALA A 288 -2.93 11.80 -29.04
C ALA A 288 -1.54 11.18 -29.37
N GLU A 289 -0.68 11.06 -28.37
CA GLU A 289 0.67 10.52 -28.52
C GLU A 289 0.74 9.11 -27.95
N PRO A 290 1.66 8.25 -28.46
CA PRO A 290 1.87 6.91 -27.92
C PRO A 290 2.20 6.95 -26.42
N VAL A 291 1.48 6.18 -25.62
CA VAL A 291 1.69 6.09 -24.16
C VAL A 291 3.01 5.38 -23.88
N HIS A 292 3.84 5.91 -22.98
CA HIS A 292 5.01 5.20 -22.48
C HIS A 292 4.58 4.08 -21.54
N THR A 293 4.99 2.85 -21.82
CA THR A 293 4.66 1.69 -21.00
C THR A 293 5.92 0.93 -20.58
N PHE A 294 5.91 0.39 -19.36
CA PHE A 294 7.07 -0.26 -18.75
C PHE A 294 6.69 -1.64 -18.23
N SER A 295 7.53 -2.63 -18.54
CA SER A 295 7.43 -3.99 -17.98
C SER A 295 8.78 -4.48 -17.50
N ILE A 296 8.73 -5.45 -16.56
CA ILE A 296 9.90 -6.12 -16.00
C ILE A 296 9.75 -7.62 -16.19
N GLY A 297 10.86 -8.32 -16.41
CA GLY A 297 10.90 -9.76 -16.45
C GLY A 297 12.21 -10.31 -15.90
N PHE A 298 12.17 -11.57 -15.51
CA PHE A 298 13.26 -12.33 -14.93
C PHE A 298 13.66 -13.44 -15.89
N PRO A 299 14.72 -13.27 -16.70
CA PRO A 299 15.12 -14.26 -17.72
C PRO A 299 15.38 -15.66 -17.15
N ASP A 300 15.92 -15.73 -15.94
CA ASP A 300 16.27 -16.98 -15.27
C ASP A 300 15.04 -17.67 -14.64
N GLU A 301 13.88 -16.99 -14.58
CA GLU A 301 12.64 -17.47 -13.97
C GLU A 301 11.44 -17.25 -14.90
N PRO A 302 11.28 -18.04 -15.97
CA PRO A 302 10.27 -17.80 -17.02
C PRO A 302 8.83 -17.75 -16.51
N SER A 303 8.53 -18.41 -15.38
CA SER A 303 7.20 -18.38 -14.76
C SER A 303 6.84 -17.02 -14.12
N PHE A 304 7.82 -16.13 -13.94
CA PHE A 304 7.66 -14.78 -13.39
C PHE A 304 7.97 -13.69 -14.42
N ASP A 305 8.24 -14.06 -15.68
CA ASP A 305 8.54 -13.11 -16.75
C ASP A 305 7.24 -12.57 -17.38
N GLU A 306 6.98 -11.28 -17.17
CA GLU A 306 5.79 -10.61 -17.68
C GLU A 306 6.02 -9.87 -19.03
N ARG A 307 7.23 -9.90 -19.59
CA ARG A 307 7.57 -9.14 -20.81
C ARG A 307 6.74 -9.56 -22.02
N ALA A 308 6.66 -10.85 -22.32
CA ALA A 308 5.92 -11.32 -23.50
C ALA A 308 4.42 -10.95 -23.47
N PRO A 309 3.67 -11.16 -22.36
CA PRO A 309 2.28 -10.71 -22.30
C PRO A 309 2.14 -9.17 -22.26
N ALA A 310 3.10 -8.43 -21.72
CA ALA A 310 3.09 -6.98 -21.78
C ALA A 310 3.30 -6.47 -23.21
N ARG A 311 4.24 -7.05 -23.95
CA ARG A 311 4.51 -6.73 -25.35
C ARG A 311 3.28 -6.92 -26.23
N LEU A 312 2.55 -8.03 -26.06
CA LEU A 312 1.30 -8.28 -26.79
C LEU A 312 0.29 -7.13 -26.64
N VAL A 313 0.18 -6.58 -25.43
CA VAL A 313 -0.72 -5.44 -25.16
C VAL A 313 -0.13 -4.15 -25.72
N ALA A 314 1.17 -3.95 -25.58
CA ALA A 314 1.89 -2.79 -26.09
C ALA A 314 1.75 -2.68 -27.62
N ASP A 315 1.95 -3.78 -28.32
CA ASP A 315 1.80 -3.86 -29.79
C ASP A 315 0.35 -3.59 -30.20
N HIS A 316 -0.63 -4.13 -29.47
CA HIS A 316 -2.06 -3.93 -29.75
C HIS A 316 -2.47 -2.44 -29.68
N PHE A 317 -1.94 -1.69 -28.73
CA PHE A 317 -2.26 -0.27 -28.54
C PHE A 317 -1.23 0.69 -29.17
N GLY A 318 -0.17 0.19 -29.79
CA GLY A 318 0.90 1.01 -30.37
C GLY A 318 1.61 1.88 -29.35
N THR A 319 1.87 1.36 -28.15
CA THR A 319 2.54 2.12 -27.09
C THR A 319 4.05 2.20 -27.31
N ARG A 320 4.71 3.23 -26.74
CA ARG A 320 6.16 3.27 -26.61
C ARG A 320 6.56 2.37 -25.46
N HIS A 321 6.82 1.08 -25.74
CA HIS A 321 7.08 0.08 -24.72
C HIS A 321 8.56 -0.08 -24.41
N THR A 322 8.89 -0.09 -23.12
CA THR A 322 10.25 -0.39 -22.61
C THR A 322 10.21 -1.62 -21.72
N GLU A 323 10.99 -2.63 -22.07
CA GLU A 323 11.10 -3.87 -21.32
C GLU A 323 12.45 -3.94 -20.59
N PHE A 324 12.41 -4.34 -19.35
CA PHE A 324 13.58 -4.53 -18.53
C PHE A 324 13.77 -6.01 -18.20
N ALA A 325 14.88 -6.58 -18.66
CA ALA A 325 15.37 -7.89 -18.22
C ALA A 325 16.27 -7.70 -17.02
N VAL A 326 15.90 -8.26 -15.86
CA VAL A 326 16.58 -8.01 -14.60
C VAL A 326 17.12 -9.32 -14.02
N GLN A 327 18.41 -9.33 -13.74
CA GLN A 327 19.05 -10.31 -12.87
C GLN A 327 19.07 -9.74 -11.46
N LEU A 328 18.49 -10.46 -10.51
CA LEU A 328 18.25 -9.96 -9.17
C LEU A 328 19.33 -10.41 -8.20
N ASP A 329 19.91 -9.46 -7.51
CA ASP A 329 20.57 -9.66 -6.22
C ASP A 329 19.58 -9.27 -5.10
N ALA A 330 18.79 -10.25 -4.66
CA ALA A 330 17.78 -10.01 -3.61
C ALA A 330 18.43 -9.72 -2.24
N VAL A 331 19.65 -10.18 -2.03
CA VAL A 331 20.45 -9.95 -0.81
C VAL A 331 20.84 -8.47 -0.70
N ALA A 332 21.40 -7.91 -1.77
CA ALA A 332 21.81 -6.50 -1.81
C ALA A 332 20.64 -5.52 -1.65
N LEU A 333 19.43 -5.93 -2.06
CA LEU A 333 18.24 -5.07 -1.95
C LEU A 333 17.60 -5.05 -0.56
N MET A 334 17.83 -6.04 0.28
CA MET A 334 17.12 -6.20 1.55
C MET A 334 17.20 -4.98 2.45
N ASP A 335 18.39 -4.44 2.69
CA ASP A 335 18.57 -3.30 3.59
C ASP A 335 17.92 -2.02 3.04
N ARG A 336 17.88 -1.86 1.71
CA ARG A 336 17.19 -0.74 1.06
C ARG A 336 15.68 -0.84 1.22
N LEU A 337 15.11 -2.02 1.01
CA LEU A 337 13.68 -2.26 1.19
C LEU A 337 13.27 -2.00 2.64
N LEU A 338 14.07 -2.49 3.62
CA LEU A 338 13.85 -2.22 5.03
C LEU A 338 13.92 -0.73 5.36
N TRP A 339 14.90 -0.02 4.81
CA TRP A 339 15.05 1.43 5.01
C TRP A 339 13.84 2.21 4.49
N HIS A 340 13.29 1.83 3.34
CA HIS A 340 12.11 2.49 2.77
C HIS A 340 10.80 2.11 3.45
N HIS A 341 10.70 0.91 4.05
CA HIS A 341 9.50 0.50 4.79
C HIS A 341 9.48 0.97 6.24
N ASP A 342 10.64 1.28 6.85
CA ASP A 342 10.83 1.76 8.23
C ASP A 342 10.50 0.73 9.33
N GLN A 343 9.79 -0.32 9.02
CA GLN A 343 9.39 -1.42 9.88
C GLN A 343 9.38 -2.72 9.07
N PRO A 344 9.33 -3.91 9.72
CA PRO A 344 9.28 -5.16 8.98
C PRO A 344 8.09 -5.20 8.02
N TYR A 345 8.38 -5.53 6.78
CA TYR A 345 7.40 -5.68 5.72
C TYR A 345 7.83 -6.82 4.79
N ALA A 346 7.00 -7.85 4.67
CA ALA A 346 7.40 -9.12 4.05
C ALA A 346 6.65 -9.47 2.75
N ASP A 347 5.86 -8.56 2.17
CA ASP A 347 5.35 -8.78 0.80
C ASP A 347 6.51 -8.72 -0.19
N SER A 348 6.90 -9.87 -0.71
CA SER A 348 8.04 -10.03 -1.62
C SER A 348 7.84 -9.30 -2.95
N SER A 349 6.61 -8.94 -3.31
CA SER A 349 6.35 -8.13 -4.51
C SER A 349 6.82 -6.68 -4.38
N ALA A 350 7.28 -6.27 -3.18
CA ALA A 350 8.03 -5.03 -2.99
C ALA A 350 9.30 -5.00 -3.85
N ILE A 351 9.99 -6.13 -3.99
CA ILE A 351 11.23 -6.25 -4.79
C ILE A 351 11.03 -5.84 -6.26
N PRO A 352 10.16 -6.51 -7.04
CA PRO A 352 9.94 -6.12 -8.43
C PRO A 352 9.29 -4.73 -8.56
N THR A 353 8.47 -4.30 -7.57
CA THR A 353 7.89 -2.96 -7.57
C THR A 353 8.96 -1.88 -7.41
N TYR A 354 9.92 -2.08 -6.50
CA TYR A 354 11.08 -1.20 -6.32
C TYR A 354 11.88 -1.04 -7.62
N ILE A 355 12.20 -2.17 -8.27
CA ILE A 355 13.04 -2.20 -9.47
C ILE A 355 12.34 -1.55 -10.66
N VAL A 356 11.08 -1.93 -10.95
CA VAL A 356 10.34 -1.32 -12.07
C VAL A 356 10.13 0.18 -11.86
N SER A 357 9.95 0.61 -10.62
CA SER A 357 9.82 2.03 -10.27
C SER A 357 11.12 2.80 -10.53
N ARG A 358 12.27 2.24 -10.14
CA ARG A 358 13.58 2.80 -10.44
C ARG A 358 13.81 2.99 -11.93
N LEU A 359 13.51 1.96 -12.70
CA LEU A 359 13.74 1.96 -14.15
C LEU A 359 12.76 2.88 -14.89
N ALA A 360 11.48 2.85 -14.53
CA ALA A 360 10.48 3.75 -15.11
C ALA A 360 10.79 5.24 -14.80
N ARG A 361 11.36 5.54 -13.62
CA ARG A 361 11.72 6.92 -13.23
C ARG A 361 12.77 7.54 -14.14
N GLN A 362 13.57 6.76 -14.83
CA GLN A 362 14.53 7.27 -15.82
C GLN A 362 13.83 7.94 -17.03
N HIS A 363 12.57 7.61 -17.26
CA HIS A 363 11.80 8.09 -18.42
C HIS A 363 10.65 9.00 -18.05
N VAL A 364 9.98 8.76 -16.91
CA VAL A 364 8.77 9.47 -16.48
C VAL A 364 8.78 9.79 -14.99
N THR A 365 7.98 10.76 -14.57
CA THR A 365 7.81 11.12 -13.15
C THR A 365 6.50 10.58 -12.58
N VAL A 366 5.53 10.27 -13.44
CA VAL A 366 4.21 9.76 -13.07
C VAL A 366 3.93 8.47 -13.84
N VAL A 367 3.35 7.47 -13.19
CA VAL A 367 2.85 6.26 -13.85
C VAL A 367 1.43 5.94 -13.41
N LEU A 368 0.61 5.46 -14.34
CA LEU A 368 -0.65 4.82 -14.00
C LEU A 368 -0.43 3.30 -13.88
N ASN A 369 -1.22 2.66 -13.00
CA ASN A 369 -1.16 1.23 -12.78
C ASN A 369 -2.56 0.60 -12.58
N GLY A 370 -2.61 -0.73 -12.47
CA GLY A 370 -3.84 -1.51 -12.32
C GLY A 370 -4.25 -1.78 -10.87
N ASP A 371 -3.60 -1.20 -9.86
CA ASP A 371 -3.91 -1.46 -8.45
C ASP A 371 -5.37 -1.11 -8.13
N GLY A 372 -5.99 -1.90 -7.26
CA GLY A 372 -7.40 -1.80 -6.92
C GLY A 372 -8.32 -2.64 -7.81
N GLY A 373 -7.88 -3.05 -9.00
CA GLY A 373 -8.70 -3.83 -9.91
C GLY A 373 -9.12 -5.20 -9.38
N ASP A 374 -8.24 -5.86 -8.65
CA ASP A 374 -8.52 -7.15 -8.02
C ASP A 374 -9.40 -6.99 -6.77
N GLU A 375 -9.16 -5.98 -5.96
CA GLU A 375 -9.86 -5.72 -4.70
C GLU A 375 -11.29 -5.26 -4.94
N VAL A 376 -11.49 -4.33 -5.87
CA VAL A 376 -12.79 -3.75 -6.19
C VAL A 376 -13.65 -4.72 -7.01
N PHE A 377 -13.03 -5.50 -7.92
CA PHE A 377 -13.75 -6.37 -8.87
C PHE A 377 -13.53 -7.87 -8.66
N GLY A 378 -13.01 -8.28 -7.51
CA GLY A 378 -12.96 -9.69 -7.10
C GLY A 378 -12.03 -10.55 -7.94
N GLY A 379 -10.83 -10.06 -8.27
CA GLY A 379 -9.91 -10.71 -9.21
C GLY A 379 -8.97 -11.76 -8.61
N TYR A 380 -9.01 -12.03 -7.30
CA TYR A 380 -8.16 -13.03 -6.68
C TYR A 380 -8.78 -14.42 -6.67
N ASP A 381 -7.97 -15.46 -6.93
CA ASP A 381 -8.39 -16.87 -6.83
C ASP A 381 -8.99 -17.21 -5.45
N ARG A 382 -8.54 -16.54 -4.38
CA ARG A 382 -9.06 -16.73 -3.03
C ARG A 382 -10.52 -16.28 -2.87
N PHE A 383 -11.00 -15.32 -3.66
CA PHE A 383 -12.42 -14.97 -3.68
C PHE A 383 -13.25 -16.06 -4.36
N VAL A 384 -12.71 -16.68 -5.42
CA VAL A 384 -13.33 -17.85 -6.06
C VAL A 384 -13.38 -19.01 -5.09
N ALA A 385 -12.27 -19.25 -4.37
CA ALA A 385 -12.22 -20.29 -3.32
C ALA A 385 -13.27 -20.02 -2.22
N ALA A 386 -13.45 -18.77 -1.76
CA ALA A 386 -14.48 -18.39 -0.80
C ALA A 386 -15.90 -18.65 -1.34
N ALA A 387 -16.17 -18.32 -2.61
CA ALA A 387 -17.45 -18.57 -3.25
C ALA A 387 -17.76 -20.09 -3.36
N LEU A 388 -16.76 -20.90 -3.71
CA LEU A 388 -16.89 -22.35 -3.85
C LEU A 388 -17.00 -23.06 -2.50
N SER A 389 -16.21 -22.63 -1.50
CA SER A 389 -16.17 -23.26 -0.18
C SER A 389 -17.51 -23.24 0.55
N ARG A 390 -18.38 -22.26 0.24
CA ARG A 390 -19.74 -22.19 0.78
C ARG A 390 -20.68 -23.32 0.32
N ARG A 391 -20.35 -23.96 -0.81
CA ARG A 391 -21.13 -25.08 -1.39
C ARG A 391 -20.60 -26.45 -0.93
N LEU A 392 -19.48 -26.45 -0.25
CA LEU A 392 -18.83 -27.70 0.19
C LEU A 392 -19.42 -28.14 1.52
N SER A 393 -20.08 -29.31 1.56
CA SER A 393 -20.53 -29.86 2.83
C SER A 393 -19.32 -30.34 3.68
N PRO A 394 -19.39 -30.28 5.01
CA PRO A 394 -18.30 -30.74 5.89
C PRO A 394 -17.90 -32.19 5.63
N LEU A 395 -18.87 -33.08 5.33
CA LEU A 395 -18.62 -34.48 5.04
C LEU A 395 -17.80 -34.67 3.76
N VAL A 396 -18.17 -33.92 2.69
CA VAL A 396 -17.43 -33.96 1.42
C VAL A 396 -16.02 -33.39 1.60
N ALA A 397 -15.89 -32.31 2.40
CA ALA A 397 -14.59 -31.71 2.70
C ALA A 397 -13.66 -32.67 3.44
N ARG A 398 -14.18 -33.43 4.41
CA ARG A 398 -13.44 -34.42 5.19
C ARG A 398 -12.97 -35.58 4.30
N ALA A 399 -13.84 -36.11 3.43
CA ALA A 399 -13.50 -37.16 2.47
C ALA A 399 -12.45 -36.67 1.46
N ALA A 400 -12.61 -35.45 0.90
CA ALA A 400 -11.68 -34.85 -0.03
C ALA A 400 -10.28 -34.62 0.61
N ARG A 401 -10.23 -34.25 1.90
CA ARG A 401 -8.96 -34.09 2.64
C ARG A 401 -8.18 -35.39 2.70
N GLY A 402 -8.85 -36.53 2.97
CA GLY A 402 -8.21 -37.85 2.93
C GLY A 402 -7.64 -38.21 1.55
N ALA A 403 -8.24 -37.74 0.49
CA ALA A 403 -7.81 -38.03 -0.88
C ALA A 403 -6.66 -37.12 -1.38
N THR A 404 -6.33 -36.01 -0.71
CA THR A 404 -5.26 -35.09 -1.16
C THR A 404 -3.88 -35.77 -1.19
N GLY A 405 -3.66 -36.77 -0.36
CA GLY A 405 -2.43 -37.58 -0.34
C GLY A 405 -2.14 -38.33 -1.65
N ALA A 406 -3.17 -38.61 -2.45
CA ALA A 406 -3.04 -39.30 -3.74
C ALA A 406 -2.65 -38.34 -4.90
N LEU A 407 -2.70 -37.02 -4.69
CA LEU A 407 -2.28 -36.05 -5.69
C LEU A 407 -0.76 -36.02 -5.85
N PRO A 408 -0.24 -35.85 -7.08
CA PRO A 408 1.20 -35.76 -7.34
C PRO A 408 1.88 -34.68 -6.47
N ARG A 409 3.07 -35.00 -5.96
CA ARG A 409 3.94 -34.03 -5.31
C ARG A 409 4.59 -33.15 -6.38
N ASP A 410 4.09 -31.96 -6.56
CA ASP A 410 4.66 -30.93 -7.43
C ASP A 410 5.12 -29.75 -6.55
N HIS A 411 6.36 -29.29 -6.77
CA HIS A 411 6.97 -28.20 -6.02
C HIS A 411 6.75 -26.83 -6.68
N GLY A 412 6.03 -26.77 -7.80
CA GLY A 412 5.73 -25.55 -8.53
C GLY A 412 4.82 -24.58 -7.75
N TYR A 413 4.91 -23.30 -8.11
CA TYR A 413 4.04 -22.24 -7.57
C TYR A 413 2.54 -22.59 -7.68
N TYR A 414 2.14 -23.35 -8.70
CA TYR A 414 0.76 -23.77 -8.98
C TYR A 414 0.42 -25.20 -8.55
N SER A 415 1.14 -25.80 -7.61
CA SER A 415 0.89 -27.16 -7.12
C SER A 415 -0.59 -27.39 -6.76
N LEU A 416 -1.25 -28.32 -7.48
CA LEU A 416 -2.66 -28.67 -7.26
C LEU A 416 -2.87 -29.27 -5.87
N ARG A 417 -1.94 -30.12 -5.42
CA ARG A 417 -1.98 -30.73 -4.10
C ARG A 417 -1.98 -29.69 -3.00
N ARG A 418 -1.04 -28.75 -3.03
CA ARG A 418 -0.94 -27.66 -2.05
C ARG A 418 -2.20 -26.78 -2.03
N ARG A 419 -2.74 -26.45 -3.21
CA ARG A 419 -3.97 -25.66 -3.33
C ARG A 419 -5.17 -26.41 -2.74
N ALA A 420 -5.26 -27.73 -2.97
CA ALA A 420 -6.32 -28.56 -2.42
C ALA A 420 -6.18 -28.71 -0.89
N GLU A 421 -4.98 -29.00 -0.39
CA GLU A 421 -4.70 -29.08 1.05
C GLU A 421 -5.08 -27.77 1.74
N ARG A 422 -4.61 -26.60 1.24
CA ARG A 422 -4.92 -25.29 1.79
C ARG A 422 -6.40 -24.93 1.71
N PHE A 423 -7.09 -25.31 0.62
CA PHE A 423 -8.53 -25.10 0.46
C PHE A 423 -9.36 -25.89 1.47
N LEU A 424 -8.91 -27.10 1.83
CA LEU A 424 -9.59 -28.02 2.72
C LEU A 424 -9.18 -27.87 4.19
N GLU A 425 -8.12 -27.13 4.51
CA GLU A 425 -7.51 -27.03 5.85
C GLU A 425 -8.53 -26.64 6.92
N LEU A 426 -9.37 -25.63 6.66
CA LEU A 426 -10.40 -25.14 7.57
C LEU A 426 -11.81 -25.29 6.98
N ALA A 427 -12.11 -26.36 6.26
CA ALA A 427 -13.36 -26.51 5.52
C ALA A 427 -14.62 -26.49 6.41
N GLU A 428 -14.51 -26.77 7.70
CA GLU A 428 -15.59 -26.74 8.67
C GLU A 428 -15.76 -25.38 9.39
N ALA A 429 -14.76 -24.49 9.27
CA ALA A 429 -14.77 -23.17 9.89
C ALA A 429 -15.66 -22.16 9.15
N PRO A 430 -16.05 -21.05 9.77
CA PRO A 430 -16.69 -19.92 9.09
C PRO A 430 -15.89 -19.45 7.88
N VAL A 431 -16.57 -18.91 6.86
CA VAL A 431 -15.92 -18.52 5.59
C VAL A 431 -14.83 -17.46 5.78
N ILE A 432 -14.98 -16.59 6.77
CA ILE A 432 -13.96 -15.58 7.08
C ILE A 432 -12.67 -16.21 7.61
N ASP A 433 -12.77 -17.22 8.47
CA ASP A 433 -11.61 -17.93 9.03
C ASP A 433 -10.84 -18.69 7.93
N ARG A 434 -11.59 -19.31 7.01
CA ARG A 434 -10.98 -19.92 5.80
C ARG A 434 -10.26 -18.89 4.96
N TYR A 435 -10.90 -17.75 4.70
CA TYR A 435 -10.32 -16.68 3.89
C TYR A 435 -9.03 -16.14 4.53
N GLN A 436 -9.06 -15.90 5.83
CA GLN A 436 -7.88 -15.45 6.58
C GLN A 436 -6.74 -16.47 6.54
N SER A 437 -7.02 -17.78 6.66
CA SER A 437 -5.99 -18.81 6.54
C SER A 437 -5.34 -18.83 5.15
N TRP A 438 -6.07 -18.45 4.10
CA TRP A 438 -5.52 -18.42 2.73
C TRP A 438 -4.61 -17.22 2.46
N ILE A 439 -4.73 -16.13 3.23
CA ILE A 439 -3.84 -14.97 3.13
C ILE A 439 -2.70 -15.01 4.15
N ALA A 440 -2.83 -15.81 5.22
CA ALA A 440 -1.84 -15.88 6.28
C ALA A 440 -0.52 -16.50 5.82
N VAL A 441 0.60 -15.91 6.21
CA VAL A 441 1.95 -16.45 6.09
C VAL A 441 2.15 -17.56 7.13
N ALA A 442 1.89 -17.26 8.41
CA ALA A 442 1.83 -18.24 9.48
C ALA A 442 0.37 -18.48 9.88
N ASN A 443 -0.06 -19.75 9.82
CA ASN A 443 -1.36 -20.14 10.34
C ASN A 443 -1.33 -20.17 11.89
N ARG A 444 -2.48 -20.36 12.52
CA ARG A 444 -2.63 -20.32 13.98
C ARG A 444 -1.72 -21.33 14.71
N GLU A 445 -1.58 -22.54 14.18
CA GLU A 445 -0.73 -23.57 14.79
C GLU A 445 0.74 -23.15 14.77
N LEU A 446 1.24 -22.75 13.61
CA LEU A 446 2.62 -22.27 13.47
C LEU A 446 2.89 -21.03 14.33
N LEU A 447 1.92 -20.13 14.46
CA LEU A 447 2.04 -18.98 15.35
C LEU A 447 2.20 -19.39 16.81
N HIS A 448 1.42 -20.40 17.26
CA HIS A 448 1.54 -20.94 18.60
C HIS A 448 2.90 -21.59 18.86
N GLU A 449 3.46 -22.27 17.88
CA GLU A 449 4.80 -22.86 17.98
C GLU A 449 5.88 -21.78 18.01
N LEU A 450 5.87 -20.87 17.05
CA LEU A 450 6.85 -19.77 16.95
C LEU A 450 6.86 -18.88 18.20
N LEU A 451 5.69 -18.51 18.72
CA LEU A 451 5.56 -17.59 19.86
C LEU A 451 5.53 -18.30 21.23
N ALA A 452 5.87 -19.59 21.31
CA ALA A 452 5.89 -20.33 22.56
C ALA A 452 6.74 -19.67 23.67
N PRO A 453 7.93 -19.07 23.39
CA PRO A 453 8.74 -18.39 24.39
C PRO A 453 8.05 -17.16 24.99
N ARG A 454 7.20 -16.47 24.24
CA ARG A 454 6.50 -15.22 24.64
C ARG A 454 5.03 -15.41 24.99
N ARG A 455 4.55 -16.64 25.10
CA ARG A 455 3.12 -16.96 25.35
C ARG A 455 2.57 -16.28 26.61
N ARG A 456 3.38 -16.12 27.67
CA ARG A 456 2.95 -15.46 28.90
C ARG A 456 2.72 -13.97 28.73
N GLU A 457 3.48 -13.32 27.87
CA GLU A 457 3.42 -11.87 27.60
C GLU A 457 2.34 -11.53 26.56
N LEU A 458 2.28 -12.31 25.49
CA LEU A 458 1.39 -12.06 24.35
C LEU A 458 -0.01 -12.68 24.52
N GLY A 459 -0.20 -13.55 25.50
CA GLY A 459 -1.42 -14.34 25.66
C GLY A 459 -1.60 -15.38 24.53
N THR A 460 -2.82 -15.85 24.36
CA THR A 460 -3.14 -16.60 23.15
C THR A 460 -3.26 -15.64 21.98
N PRO A 461 -2.72 -15.95 20.78
CA PRO A 461 -2.84 -15.11 19.58
C PRO A 461 -4.28 -15.00 19.03
N SER A 462 -5.25 -14.95 19.93
CA SER A 462 -6.69 -14.88 19.63
C SER A 462 -7.14 -13.43 19.36
N GLY A 463 -6.59 -12.77 18.41
CA GLY A 463 -6.94 -11.38 18.10
C GLY A 463 -6.21 -10.86 16.88
N VAL A 464 -5.24 -11.63 16.41
CA VAL A 464 -4.41 -11.28 15.24
C VAL A 464 -5.26 -11.05 13.99
N GLU A 465 -6.35 -11.75 13.89
CA GLU A 465 -7.32 -11.68 12.77
C GLU A 465 -8.37 -10.59 12.99
N ALA A 466 -8.26 -9.79 14.08
CA ALA A 466 -9.34 -8.91 14.52
C ALA A 466 -9.64 -7.81 13.50
N SER A 467 -8.63 -7.19 12.88
CA SER A 467 -8.85 -6.07 11.95
C SER A 467 -9.77 -6.46 10.79
N MET A 468 -9.49 -7.58 10.12
CA MET A 468 -10.32 -8.05 9.02
C MET A 468 -11.68 -8.57 9.50
N ARG A 469 -11.73 -9.26 10.64
CA ARG A 469 -12.98 -9.75 11.24
C ARG A 469 -13.92 -8.60 11.63
N ILE A 470 -13.39 -7.54 12.25
CA ILE A 470 -14.17 -6.33 12.57
C ILE A 470 -14.81 -5.77 11.32
N GLN A 471 -14.09 -5.64 10.21
CA GLN A 471 -14.66 -5.13 8.97
C GLN A 471 -15.67 -6.10 8.35
N TYR A 472 -15.41 -7.41 8.44
CA TYR A 472 -16.35 -8.42 8.01
C TYR A 472 -17.68 -8.34 8.79
N GLU A 473 -17.64 -8.19 10.12
CA GLU A 473 -18.80 -8.08 10.99
C GLU A 473 -19.54 -6.77 10.81
N ARG A 474 -18.85 -5.64 10.56
CA ARG A 474 -19.49 -4.36 10.17
C ARG A 474 -20.41 -4.54 8.96
N ALA A 475 -20.04 -5.40 8.03
CA ALA A 475 -20.80 -5.71 6.83
C ALA A 475 -21.78 -6.88 7.00
N SER A 476 -22.18 -7.25 8.23
CA SER A 476 -23.00 -8.44 8.53
C SER A 476 -24.38 -8.45 7.84
N HIS A 477 -24.89 -7.30 7.44
CA HIS A 477 -26.13 -7.17 6.66
C HIS A 477 -25.97 -7.60 5.18
N LEU A 478 -24.73 -7.75 4.68
CA LEU A 478 -24.44 -8.18 3.31
C LEU A 478 -24.29 -9.71 3.21
N PRO A 479 -24.42 -10.28 1.99
CA PRO A 479 -24.04 -11.68 1.75
C PRO A 479 -22.56 -11.94 2.09
N PRO A 480 -22.19 -13.13 2.59
CA PRO A 480 -20.83 -13.40 3.09
C PRO A 480 -19.68 -13.13 2.12
N LEU A 481 -19.88 -13.29 0.81
CA LEU A 481 -18.84 -12.97 -0.17
C LEU A 481 -18.67 -11.46 -0.36
N ASP A 482 -19.77 -10.69 -0.27
CA ASP A 482 -19.73 -9.22 -0.27
C ASP A 482 -19.04 -8.68 0.99
N GLN A 483 -19.29 -9.31 2.16
CA GLN A 483 -18.57 -9.02 3.41
C GLN A 483 -17.05 -9.23 3.26
N ILE A 484 -16.62 -10.32 2.62
CA ILE A 484 -15.18 -10.59 2.38
C ILE A 484 -14.57 -9.55 1.46
N LEU A 485 -15.25 -9.17 0.37
CA LEU A 485 -14.76 -8.12 -0.54
C LEU A 485 -14.63 -6.79 0.18
N PHE A 486 -15.62 -6.42 1.00
CA PHE A 486 -15.57 -5.21 1.80
C PHE A 486 -14.41 -5.25 2.82
N ALA A 487 -14.28 -6.33 3.59
CA ALA A 487 -13.21 -6.49 4.56
C ALA A 487 -11.82 -6.42 3.91
N ASN A 488 -11.65 -7.06 2.73
CA ASN A 488 -10.40 -7.01 1.98
C ASN A 488 -10.05 -5.58 1.52
N MET A 489 -11.04 -4.82 1.06
CA MET A 489 -10.87 -3.44 0.63
C MET A 489 -10.52 -2.50 1.80
N LYS A 490 -11.03 -2.78 3.02
CA LYS A 490 -10.79 -1.97 4.23
C LYS A 490 -9.51 -2.35 4.98
N THR A 491 -8.87 -3.48 4.65
CA THR A 491 -7.67 -3.97 5.36
C THR A 491 -6.50 -4.25 4.40
N TYR A 492 -6.59 -5.29 3.58
CA TYR A 492 -5.51 -5.72 2.70
C TYR A 492 -5.08 -4.63 1.69
N LEU A 493 -6.05 -3.95 1.09
CA LEU A 493 -5.75 -2.87 0.12
C LEU A 493 -4.95 -1.72 0.75
N PRO A 494 -5.36 -1.11 1.89
CA PRO A 494 -4.61 0.01 2.48
C PRO A 494 -3.33 -0.41 3.19
N ASP A 495 -3.29 -1.59 3.82
CA ASP A 495 -2.23 -1.97 4.75
C ASP A 495 -1.09 -2.75 4.06
N ASP A 496 -1.36 -3.37 2.92
CA ASP A 496 -0.38 -4.09 2.11
C ASP A 496 -0.14 -3.38 0.76
N LEU A 497 -1.11 -3.42 -0.15
CA LEU A 497 -0.90 -3.00 -1.54
C LEU A 497 -0.60 -1.52 -1.70
N ALA A 498 -1.35 -0.65 -1.00
CA ALA A 498 -1.12 0.80 -1.07
C ALA A 498 0.22 1.19 -0.44
N VAL A 499 0.59 0.55 0.69
CA VAL A 499 1.88 0.76 1.36
C VAL A 499 3.03 0.37 0.43
N LYS A 500 2.99 -0.84 -0.11
CA LYS A 500 4.00 -1.33 -1.05
C LYS A 500 4.20 -0.39 -2.23
N MET A 501 3.11 -0.07 -2.93
CA MET A 501 3.19 0.77 -4.11
C MET A 501 3.73 2.16 -3.78
N ASP A 502 3.24 2.81 -2.72
CA ASP A 502 3.72 4.13 -2.33
C ASP A 502 5.20 4.10 -1.93
N ARG A 503 5.59 3.17 -1.03
CA ARG A 503 6.96 3.09 -0.53
C ARG A 503 7.96 2.80 -1.65
N MET A 504 7.67 1.81 -2.50
CA MET A 504 8.61 1.36 -3.52
C MET A 504 8.70 2.33 -4.70
N SER A 505 7.60 2.97 -5.08
CA SER A 505 7.63 3.99 -6.13
C SER A 505 8.29 5.29 -5.64
N MET A 506 7.98 5.71 -4.41
CA MET A 506 8.54 6.93 -3.82
C MET A 506 10.00 6.80 -3.39
N ALA A 507 10.51 5.58 -3.20
CA ALA A 507 11.95 5.33 -3.09
C ALA A 507 12.75 5.94 -4.25
N HIS A 508 12.10 6.12 -5.40
CA HIS A 508 12.67 6.67 -6.62
C HIS A 508 12.02 7.97 -7.09
N SER A 509 11.25 8.65 -6.24
CA SER A 509 10.51 9.86 -6.63
C SER A 509 9.60 9.63 -7.84
N LEU A 510 8.96 8.46 -7.95
CA LEU A 510 7.98 8.11 -8.98
C LEU A 510 6.57 8.14 -8.40
N GLU A 511 5.68 8.94 -8.98
CA GLU A 511 4.29 8.96 -8.54
C GLU A 511 3.46 7.87 -9.23
N ALA A 512 2.83 6.98 -8.44
CA ALA A 512 1.93 5.96 -8.95
C ALA A 512 0.46 6.32 -8.71
N ARG A 513 -0.34 6.32 -9.80
CA ARG A 513 -1.78 6.63 -9.81
C ARG A 513 -2.58 5.40 -10.22
N SER A 514 -3.70 5.13 -9.53
CA SER A 514 -4.53 3.93 -9.74
C SER A 514 -5.97 4.31 -10.09
N PRO A 515 -6.37 4.23 -11.38
CA PRO A 515 -7.74 4.57 -11.82
C PRO A 515 -8.82 3.71 -11.17
N PHE A 516 -8.54 2.45 -10.85
CA PHE A 516 -9.48 1.56 -10.17
C PHE A 516 -9.82 1.99 -8.74
N LEU A 517 -9.01 2.85 -8.13
CA LEU A 517 -9.25 3.42 -6.80
C LEU A 517 -9.97 4.79 -6.85
N ASP A 518 -10.69 5.05 -7.91
CA ASP A 518 -11.56 6.22 -8.04
C ASP A 518 -12.77 6.10 -7.11
N THR A 519 -13.09 7.19 -6.39
CA THR A 519 -14.17 7.21 -5.40
C THR A 519 -15.52 6.76 -5.99
N ALA A 520 -15.94 7.37 -7.10
CA ALA A 520 -17.22 7.06 -7.73
C ALA A 520 -17.25 5.62 -8.28
N LEU A 521 -16.12 5.11 -8.75
CA LEU A 521 -16.01 3.72 -9.21
C LEU A 521 -16.11 2.74 -8.03
N ILE A 522 -15.44 3.00 -6.91
CA ILE A 522 -15.51 2.15 -5.70
C ILE A 522 -16.94 2.13 -5.17
N GLU A 523 -17.58 3.29 -4.99
CA GLU A 523 -18.96 3.41 -4.49
C GLU A 523 -19.94 2.67 -5.41
N TYR A 524 -19.79 2.81 -6.72
CA TYR A 524 -20.64 2.08 -7.68
C TYR A 524 -20.36 0.57 -7.64
N ALA A 525 -19.10 0.15 -7.62
CA ALA A 525 -18.72 -1.26 -7.56
C ALA A 525 -19.17 -1.93 -6.25
N ALA A 526 -19.21 -1.21 -5.14
CA ALA A 526 -19.74 -1.71 -3.87
C ALA A 526 -21.23 -2.10 -3.96
N ARG A 527 -21.99 -1.44 -4.80
CA ARG A 527 -23.42 -1.71 -5.06
C ARG A 527 -23.65 -2.90 -6.01
N ILE A 528 -22.62 -3.37 -6.73
CA ILE A 528 -22.70 -4.56 -7.57
C ILE A 528 -22.52 -5.80 -6.68
N PRO A 529 -23.47 -6.75 -6.65
CA PRO A 529 -23.33 -7.95 -5.83
C PRO A 529 -22.09 -8.77 -6.24
N ALA A 530 -21.45 -9.40 -5.27
CA ALA A 530 -20.20 -10.17 -5.45
C ALA A 530 -20.28 -11.19 -6.60
N ARG A 531 -21.46 -11.81 -6.82
CA ARG A 531 -21.69 -12.74 -7.97
C ARG A 531 -21.50 -12.10 -9.35
N GLY A 532 -21.56 -10.76 -9.46
CA GLY A 532 -21.28 -10.01 -10.68
C GLY A 532 -19.80 -9.66 -10.86
N LYS A 533 -19.03 -9.71 -9.77
CA LYS A 533 -17.60 -9.37 -9.70
C LYS A 533 -16.71 -10.61 -9.65
N VAL A 534 -17.09 -11.63 -8.86
CA VAL A 534 -16.34 -12.88 -8.68
C VAL A 534 -16.92 -13.97 -9.58
N GLY A 535 -16.17 -14.38 -10.57
CA GLY A 535 -16.57 -15.44 -11.50
C GLY A 535 -15.80 -16.73 -11.28
N VAL A 536 -16.51 -17.85 -11.11
CA VAL A 536 -15.89 -19.17 -10.87
C VAL A 536 -15.10 -19.69 -12.08
N ARG A 537 -15.61 -19.44 -13.29
CA ARG A 537 -14.95 -19.89 -14.54
C ARG A 537 -14.04 -18.82 -15.14
N ARG A 538 -14.37 -17.56 -14.97
CA ARG A 538 -13.65 -16.41 -15.54
C ARG A 538 -13.66 -15.28 -14.51
N LEU A 539 -12.50 -14.78 -14.15
CA LEU A 539 -12.36 -13.67 -13.21
C LEU A 539 -12.97 -12.37 -13.78
N LYS A 540 -13.43 -11.49 -12.89
CA LYS A 540 -13.89 -10.13 -13.21
C LYS A 540 -14.94 -10.05 -14.32
N PRO A 541 -16.05 -10.82 -14.26
CA PRO A 541 -17.01 -10.89 -15.37
C PRO A 541 -17.60 -9.52 -15.75
N VAL A 542 -17.76 -8.58 -14.81
CA VAL A 542 -18.23 -7.24 -15.12
C VAL A 542 -17.20 -6.44 -15.93
N LEU A 543 -15.90 -6.53 -15.62
CA LEU A 543 -14.85 -5.88 -16.43
C LEU A 543 -14.75 -6.50 -17.82
N ARG A 544 -14.89 -7.82 -17.91
CA ARG A 544 -14.91 -8.49 -19.22
C ARG A 544 -16.08 -8.02 -20.09
N ARG A 545 -17.25 -7.78 -19.53
CA ARG A 545 -18.39 -7.21 -20.25
C ARG A 545 -18.18 -5.74 -20.61
N ALA A 546 -17.57 -4.97 -19.74
CA ALA A 546 -17.30 -3.54 -19.93
C ALA A 546 -16.22 -3.26 -21.00
N PHE A 547 -15.20 -4.12 -21.05
CA PHE A 547 -13.98 -3.89 -21.84
C PHE A 547 -13.61 -5.07 -22.76
N GLY A 548 -14.53 -6.02 -23.01
CA GLY A 548 -14.28 -7.17 -23.86
C GLY A 548 -13.68 -6.83 -25.22
N PRO A 549 -14.27 -5.88 -25.97
CA PRO A 549 -13.74 -5.46 -27.28
C PRO A 549 -12.44 -4.66 -27.22
N LEU A 550 -12.08 -4.10 -26.06
CA LEU A 550 -10.89 -3.25 -25.89
C LEU A 550 -9.60 -4.07 -25.91
N LEU A 551 -9.60 -5.26 -25.33
CA LEU A 551 -8.40 -6.07 -25.14
C LEU A 551 -8.38 -7.31 -26.03
N PRO A 552 -7.20 -7.74 -26.48
CA PRO A 552 -7.02 -9.02 -27.17
C PRO A 552 -7.57 -10.19 -26.33
N GLU A 553 -8.15 -11.19 -26.99
CA GLU A 553 -8.72 -12.36 -26.30
C GLU A 553 -7.66 -13.13 -25.47
N ALA A 554 -6.41 -13.12 -25.89
CA ALA A 554 -5.30 -13.72 -25.18
C ALA A 554 -5.12 -13.14 -23.77
N VAL A 555 -5.34 -11.83 -23.56
CA VAL A 555 -5.29 -11.18 -22.24
C VAL A 555 -6.41 -11.71 -21.34
N TRP A 556 -7.63 -11.85 -21.88
CA TRP A 556 -8.79 -12.34 -21.14
C TRP A 556 -8.69 -13.81 -20.73
N ASN A 557 -8.00 -14.61 -21.52
CA ASN A 557 -7.85 -16.05 -21.29
C ASN A 557 -6.58 -16.40 -20.49
N ARG A 558 -5.70 -15.41 -20.27
CA ARG A 558 -4.50 -15.58 -19.45
C ARG A 558 -4.89 -15.92 -18.00
N ARG A 559 -4.23 -16.91 -17.45
CA ARG A 559 -4.37 -17.24 -16.03
C ARG A 559 -3.85 -16.08 -15.17
N LYS A 560 -4.58 -15.76 -14.08
CA LYS A 560 -4.13 -14.75 -13.12
C LYS A 560 -2.74 -15.11 -12.58
N HIS A 561 -1.82 -14.20 -12.75
CA HIS A 561 -0.48 -14.24 -12.15
C HIS A 561 -0.32 -13.00 -11.27
N GLY A 562 0.15 -13.18 -10.02
CA GLY A 562 0.52 -12.05 -9.16
C GLY A 562 1.87 -11.48 -9.60
N PHE A 563 2.12 -10.22 -9.26
CA PHE A 563 3.44 -9.59 -9.42
C PHE A 563 4.39 -10.14 -8.34
N GLY A 564 4.74 -11.43 -8.47
CA GLY A 564 5.50 -12.20 -7.50
C GLY A 564 6.94 -12.43 -7.92
N VAL A 565 7.70 -13.01 -7.00
CA VAL A 565 9.09 -13.44 -7.20
C VAL A 565 9.24 -14.91 -6.80
N PRO A 566 10.23 -15.64 -7.31
CA PRO A 566 10.47 -17.04 -7.01
C PRO A 566 11.08 -17.23 -5.60
N MET A 567 10.38 -16.75 -4.57
CA MET A 567 10.87 -16.75 -3.17
C MET A 567 11.31 -18.14 -2.70
N GLY A 568 10.60 -19.18 -3.14
CA GLY A 568 10.98 -20.55 -2.80
C GLY A 568 12.33 -20.97 -3.40
N SER A 569 12.63 -20.56 -4.62
CA SER A 569 13.92 -20.82 -5.27
C SER A 569 15.03 -20.01 -4.58
N TRP A 570 14.80 -18.73 -4.35
CA TRP A 570 15.78 -17.86 -3.70
C TRP A 570 16.13 -18.28 -2.28
N MET A 571 15.14 -18.77 -1.53
CA MET A 571 15.35 -19.34 -0.19
C MET A 571 16.04 -20.72 -0.21
N ARG A 572 16.22 -21.35 -1.35
CA ARG A 572 17.12 -22.49 -1.50
C ARG A 572 18.53 -22.11 -1.97
N GLY A 573 18.73 -20.86 -2.36
CA GLY A 573 19.98 -20.26 -2.79
C GLY A 573 20.57 -19.30 -1.73
N GLU A 574 21.05 -18.14 -2.19
CA GLU A 574 21.77 -17.15 -1.38
C GLU A 574 20.98 -16.59 -0.20
N LEU A 575 19.68 -16.29 -0.40
CA LEU A 575 18.83 -15.85 0.72
C LEU A 575 18.68 -16.91 1.81
N GLY A 576 18.71 -18.18 1.44
CA GLY A 576 18.68 -19.27 2.40
C GLY A 576 19.96 -19.40 3.19
N SER A 577 21.12 -19.20 2.57
CA SER A 577 22.40 -19.13 3.27
C SER A 577 22.40 -17.96 4.27
N MET A 578 21.95 -16.79 3.84
CA MET A 578 21.78 -15.63 4.73
C MET A 578 20.81 -15.92 5.89
N PHE A 579 19.69 -16.61 5.63
CA PHE A 579 18.76 -17.01 6.70
C PHE A 579 19.46 -17.91 7.74
N ALA A 580 20.22 -18.88 7.31
CA ALA A 580 20.96 -19.76 8.22
C ALA A 580 22.01 -18.98 9.03
N ASP A 581 22.75 -18.07 8.40
CA ASP A 581 23.83 -17.30 9.01
C ASP A 581 23.31 -16.18 9.93
N GLU A 582 22.07 -15.73 9.79
CA GLU A 582 21.55 -14.62 10.56
C GLU A 582 20.46 -15.00 11.56
N VAL A 583 19.57 -15.97 11.23
CA VAL A 583 18.41 -16.35 12.03
C VAL A 583 18.68 -17.58 12.89
N LEU A 584 19.48 -18.54 12.41
CA LEU A 584 19.71 -19.81 13.11
C LEU A 584 20.98 -19.81 13.97
N VAL A 585 21.66 -18.70 14.08
CA VAL A 585 22.87 -18.57 14.90
C VAL A 585 22.53 -18.23 16.35
N PHE A 586 23.41 -18.62 17.26
CA PHE A 586 23.33 -18.18 18.65
C PHE A 586 23.44 -16.66 18.75
N GLY A 587 22.49 -16.03 19.44
CA GLY A 587 22.42 -14.58 19.57
C GLY A 587 21.71 -13.84 18.45
N ALA A 588 21.02 -14.54 17.54
CA ALA A 588 20.07 -13.93 16.61
C ALA A 588 18.99 -13.17 17.41
N ARG A 589 18.74 -11.90 17.05
CA ARG A 589 17.79 -11.02 17.76
C ARG A 589 16.37 -11.54 17.77
N VAL A 590 15.97 -12.19 16.69
CA VAL A 590 14.65 -12.81 16.58
C VAL A 590 14.46 -13.93 17.63
N GLY A 591 15.54 -14.57 18.09
CA GLY A 591 15.51 -15.59 19.13
C GLY A 591 15.00 -15.11 20.50
N ASP A 592 15.03 -13.80 20.76
CA ASP A 592 14.40 -13.20 21.94
C ASP A 592 12.86 -13.23 21.88
N PHE A 593 12.30 -13.46 20.70
CA PHE A 593 10.87 -13.34 20.43
C PHE A 593 10.22 -14.62 19.96
N ILE A 594 10.94 -15.47 19.22
CA ILE A 594 10.41 -16.73 18.64
C ILE A 594 11.23 -17.94 19.05
N ASP A 595 10.64 -19.11 18.88
CA ASP A 595 11.34 -20.39 18.98
C ASP A 595 12.19 -20.64 17.73
N THR A 596 13.50 -20.51 17.86
CA THR A 596 14.47 -20.73 16.76
C THR A 596 14.55 -22.19 16.34
N GLY A 597 14.16 -23.15 17.19
CA GLY A 597 14.04 -24.57 16.83
C GLY A 597 12.93 -24.79 15.79
N VAL A 598 11.81 -24.07 15.92
CA VAL A 598 10.75 -24.07 14.91
C VAL A 598 11.25 -23.45 13.62
N ALA A 599 11.99 -22.32 13.67
CA ALA A 599 12.58 -21.70 12.51
C ALA A 599 13.56 -22.65 11.78
N ALA A 600 14.40 -23.38 12.52
CA ALA A 600 15.32 -24.38 11.98
C ALA A 600 14.59 -25.54 11.31
N ARG A 601 13.50 -26.04 11.90
CA ARG A 601 12.66 -27.06 11.27
C ARG A 601 12.07 -26.58 9.94
N LEU A 602 11.50 -25.37 9.88
CA LEU A 602 10.96 -24.80 8.65
C LEU A 602 12.04 -24.68 7.55
N TRP A 603 13.26 -24.28 7.95
CA TRP A 603 14.40 -24.21 7.04
C TRP A 603 14.79 -25.57 6.48
N GLU A 604 14.93 -26.60 7.34
CA GLU A 604 15.29 -27.95 6.89
C GLU A 604 14.24 -28.58 5.98
N GLU A 605 12.94 -28.46 6.32
CA GLU A 605 11.84 -28.94 5.47
C GLU A 605 11.87 -28.26 4.09
N HIS A 606 12.18 -26.94 4.06
CA HIS A 606 12.27 -26.18 2.82
C HIS A 606 13.48 -26.57 1.97
N ARG A 607 14.65 -26.64 2.60
CA ARG A 607 15.91 -27.02 1.96
C ARG A 607 15.88 -28.41 1.35
N ARG A 608 15.24 -29.37 2.03
CA ARG A 608 15.05 -30.74 1.54
C ARG A 608 13.94 -30.87 0.49
N GLY A 609 13.19 -29.80 0.22
CA GLY A 609 12.05 -29.83 -0.69
C GLY A 609 10.85 -30.60 -0.16
N GLU A 610 10.80 -30.92 1.15
CA GLU A 610 9.67 -31.62 1.78
C GLU A 610 8.43 -30.75 1.83
N ARG A 611 8.63 -29.46 2.20
CA ARG A 611 7.59 -28.43 2.23
C ARG A 611 8.12 -27.07 1.78
N GLU A 612 7.23 -26.26 1.24
CA GLU A 612 7.55 -24.92 0.78
C GLU A 612 7.31 -23.91 1.90
N HIS A 613 8.35 -23.27 2.39
CA HIS A 613 8.32 -22.27 3.45
C HIS A 613 8.95 -20.93 3.06
N GLY A 614 9.24 -20.70 1.78
CA GLY A 614 9.98 -19.52 1.33
C GLY A 614 9.46 -18.20 1.89
N PHE A 615 8.15 -17.96 1.85
CA PHE A 615 7.57 -16.73 2.43
C PHE A 615 7.68 -16.64 3.95
N ARG A 616 7.60 -17.78 4.66
CA ARG A 616 7.76 -17.84 6.12
C ARG A 616 9.19 -17.49 6.53
N LEU A 617 10.15 -18.07 5.84
CA LEU A 617 11.59 -17.81 6.06
C LEU A 617 11.93 -16.36 5.72
N TRP A 618 11.38 -15.82 4.62
CA TRP A 618 11.51 -14.42 4.26
C TRP A 618 10.98 -13.48 5.34
N THR A 619 9.81 -13.78 5.91
CA THR A 619 9.21 -13.02 7.01
C THR A 619 10.11 -12.99 8.24
N LEU A 620 10.68 -14.15 8.63
CA LEU A 620 11.58 -14.23 9.77
C LEU A 620 12.92 -13.52 9.51
N LEU A 621 13.48 -13.65 8.32
CA LEU A 621 14.72 -12.96 7.93
C LEU A 621 14.54 -11.43 7.92
N THR A 622 13.43 -10.96 7.39
CA THR A 622 13.08 -9.53 7.37
C THR A 622 12.95 -8.99 8.81
N LEU A 623 12.34 -9.76 9.71
CA LEU A 623 12.22 -9.41 11.12
C LEU A 623 13.58 -9.33 11.79
N GLU A 624 14.45 -10.34 11.61
CA GLU A 624 15.81 -10.36 12.19
C GLU A 624 16.61 -9.12 11.77
N ARG A 625 16.62 -8.81 10.49
CA ARG A 625 17.35 -7.65 9.96
C ARG A 625 16.83 -6.34 10.50
N TRP A 626 15.51 -6.20 10.62
CA TRP A 626 14.93 -5.00 11.22
C TRP A 626 15.27 -4.88 12.71
N LEU A 627 15.23 -5.98 13.48
CA LEU A 627 15.62 -5.98 14.89
C LEU A 627 17.07 -5.53 15.08
N ARG A 628 17.99 -6.01 14.23
CA ARG A 628 19.38 -5.54 14.23
C ARG A 628 19.50 -4.05 13.89
N ALA A 629 18.68 -3.56 12.97
CA ALA A 629 18.65 -2.15 12.59
C ALA A 629 18.04 -1.27 13.70
N LEU A 630 17.10 -1.80 14.47
CA LEU A 630 16.45 -1.08 15.58
C LEU A 630 17.46 -0.67 16.68
N GLU A 631 18.51 -1.44 16.90
CA GLU A 631 19.54 -1.18 17.92
C GLU A 631 20.59 -0.14 17.46
N ARG A 632 20.63 0.18 16.19
CA ARG A 632 21.59 1.13 15.61
C ARG A 632 20.95 2.52 15.48
N PRO A 633 21.74 3.60 15.43
CA PRO A 633 21.25 4.88 14.95
C PRO A 633 20.57 4.71 13.59
N LEU A 634 19.53 5.52 13.33
CA LEU A 634 18.89 5.50 12.02
C LEU A 634 19.93 5.77 10.93
N PRO A 635 20.17 4.85 10.00
CA PRO A 635 21.17 5.06 8.98
C PRO A 635 20.71 6.20 8.05
N PRO A 636 21.65 6.98 7.49
CA PRO A 636 21.34 7.90 6.40
C PRO A 636 20.73 7.12 5.22
N GLU A 637 20.13 7.85 4.29
CA GLU A 637 19.63 7.26 3.05
C GLU A 637 20.77 6.45 2.39
N PRO A 638 20.53 5.17 2.03
CA PRO A 638 21.55 4.37 1.38
C PRO A 638 22.06 5.09 0.12
N PRO A 639 23.36 5.12 -0.13
CA PRO A 639 23.90 5.77 -1.33
C PRO A 639 23.23 5.19 -2.58
N PRO A 640 23.05 5.98 -3.64
CA PRO A 640 22.55 5.45 -4.91
C PRO A 640 23.38 4.24 -5.33
N GLU A 641 22.72 3.24 -5.91
CA GLU A 641 23.39 2.01 -6.29
C GLU A 641 24.58 2.32 -7.22
N GLY A 642 25.80 2.10 -6.74
CA GLY A 642 26.97 2.05 -7.62
C GLY A 642 26.83 0.85 -8.55
N GLY A 643 27.25 0.99 -9.80
CA GLY A 643 27.06 0.14 -10.99
C GLY A 643 27.00 -1.39 -10.93
N GLY A 644 26.87 -2.01 -9.74
CA GLY A 644 26.75 -3.48 -9.61
C GLY A 644 25.39 -4.04 -10.02
N VAL A 645 24.28 -3.28 -9.84
CA VAL A 645 22.94 -3.69 -10.29
C VAL A 645 22.71 -3.32 -11.78
N GLU A 646 23.48 -2.38 -12.32
CA GLU A 646 23.45 -2.04 -13.75
C GLU A 646 24.03 -3.14 -14.65
N ALA A 647 24.93 -3.99 -14.15
CA ALA A 647 25.55 -5.06 -14.92
C ALA A 647 24.57 -6.16 -15.39
N GLY A 648 23.36 -6.21 -14.83
CA GLY A 648 22.32 -7.20 -15.18
C GLY A 648 21.08 -6.62 -15.87
N VAL A 649 20.97 -5.29 -16.07
CA VAL A 649 19.80 -4.68 -16.72
C VAL A 649 20.08 -4.47 -18.19
N ARG A 650 19.39 -5.21 -19.08
CA ARG A 650 19.35 -4.92 -20.52
C ARG A 650 18.02 -4.26 -20.84
N SER A 651 18.06 -3.00 -21.29
CA SER A 651 16.91 -2.39 -21.98
C SER A 651 16.83 -3.00 -23.38
N LEU A 652 15.72 -3.62 -23.70
CA LEU A 652 15.37 -4.03 -25.06
C LEU A 652 14.40 -2.97 -25.58
N ALA A 653 14.92 -2.00 -26.35
CA ALA A 653 14.13 -0.96 -27.01
C ALA A 653 13.39 -1.54 -28.23
#